data_e9f79ee06c55608e03bd825b397c5def
#
_entry.id   e9f79ee06c55608e03bd825b397c5def
#
_cell.length_a   1.000
_cell.length_b   1.000
_cell.length_c   1.000
_cell.angle_alpha   90.00
_cell.angle_beta   90.00
_cell.angle_gamma   90.00
#
_symmetry.space_group_name_H-M   'P 1'
#
loop_
_entity.id
_entity.type
_entity.pdbx_description
1 polymer ?
#
loop_
_entity_poly.entity_id
_entity_poly.type
_entity_poly.pdbx_seq_one_letter_code
_entity_poly.pdbx_strand_id
1 'polypeptide(L)'
;MKSVSKNLNSNISQQLFYLLVLVLFLRIDLVFENNTPTGGDMGAHIVAIDTFIKDFMPNLQINGWSNDWFGGYPLYYFYFPLPAIITFIFNLVFPFGIAFKIMVVMSTILVVYSIEKLMRKTSNQISIYGATAGLFYVFTESFTIYGGNLASTLAGQFSFAYSLAFANLSIFYLIKSENNFRFTISSIFLALCLLSHLIPFIIYSPIYAFYWLSKKQNLNQRILSIFIFLALASRWSVSLLMNLEYTTNMSYTPFSRLDDLIKKDILPIIFILIGLLIAKHKNLIKNKTLNLFDLYIISSSILLYFYVPEGALWNGRLVPFFNLGIIFLFFKAVEIFIDDINLYQQGVNVLTGLFLGGTIYCLYIFYEKWSTNQSYLNLYIPIIFLIMIFAILNLKNVVVQLNLLIVSVIFSTISFLPHWLNWNFTGYEGKNDWNQIQSLYTQLDNLKPGRIMWEPNSDMNKYGTPMTLMTIPYFTKHTSMEGLYFDSSITTPFHFISVSGLAKRPSNPVGGLSYINNQFDKGVDYLYDLGVDYFITYTEEIESKAMNSDRLTFLFSSEPFSVFEVNSSKIELISQDIVVFSKVNKQEGILSSLFRDTNITNFFQKAYENFDELDEKRVVEVSNKILIQPSNKNDLKVTDIKITNKKISFFTNNPGELHLIKVSYFPNWSISNGLGPFRTSPSFMSVIPNQEYVEINFEKTTLEKNSFYFSIFSLVLSLIIFIRSLKNVKKT
;
A
#
# COMPACT_ATOMS: atom_id res chain seq x y z
N MET A 1 -23.02 -41.67 -4.50
CA MET A 1 -22.83 -40.79 -5.68
C MET A 1 -23.89 -39.70 -5.83
N LYS A 2 -25.19 -39.97 -5.78
CA LYS A 2 -26.26 -38.91 -5.89
C LYS A 2 -26.22 -37.85 -4.79
N SER A 3 -25.85 -38.17 -3.55
CA SER A 3 -25.71 -37.20 -2.45
C SER A 3 -24.49 -36.28 -2.61
N VAL A 4 -23.38 -36.82 -3.12
CA VAL A 4 -22.14 -36.05 -3.37
C VAL A 4 -22.33 -35.04 -4.51
N SER A 5 -23.03 -35.45 -5.60
CA SER A 5 -23.32 -34.55 -6.71
C SER A 5 -24.29 -33.42 -6.33
N LYS A 6 -25.29 -33.69 -5.48
CA LYS A 6 -26.24 -32.69 -5.00
C LYS A 6 -25.58 -31.68 -4.06
N ASN A 7 -24.62 -32.08 -3.24
CA ASN A 7 -23.85 -31.21 -2.36
C ASN A 7 -22.81 -30.34 -3.17
N LEU A 8 -22.20 -30.89 -4.22
CA LEU A 8 -21.31 -30.12 -5.09
C LEU A 8 -22.07 -29.00 -5.82
N ASN A 9 -23.22 -29.28 -6.41
CA ASN A 9 -24.05 -28.30 -7.11
C ASN A 9 -24.54 -27.17 -6.17
N SER A 10 -24.91 -27.52 -4.94
CA SER A 10 -25.32 -26.55 -3.92
C SER A 10 -24.18 -25.62 -3.51
N ASN A 11 -22.95 -26.11 -3.43
CA ASN A 11 -21.78 -25.33 -3.07
C ASN A 11 -21.37 -24.34 -4.16
N ILE A 12 -21.45 -24.74 -5.43
CA ILE A 12 -21.14 -23.87 -6.58
C ILE A 12 -22.17 -22.74 -6.67
N SER A 13 -23.46 -23.04 -6.50
CA SER A 13 -24.52 -22.03 -6.55
C SER A 13 -24.38 -20.98 -5.43
N GLN A 14 -23.98 -21.40 -4.23
CA GLN A 14 -23.71 -20.49 -3.12
C GLN A 14 -22.51 -19.58 -3.41
N GLN A 15 -21.41 -20.12 -3.92
CA GLN A 15 -20.24 -19.33 -4.28
C GLN A 15 -20.55 -18.30 -5.36
N LEU A 16 -21.30 -18.71 -6.37
CA LEU A 16 -21.75 -17.79 -7.44
C LEU A 16 -22.66 -16.68 -6.89
N PHE A 17 -23.56 -17.02 -5.95
CA PHE A 17 -24.42 -16.02 -5.31
C PHE A 17 -23.59 -14.94 -4.60
N TYR A 18 -22.64 -15.33 -3.73
CA TYR A 18 -21.81 -14.36 -3.01
C TYR A 18 -20.90 -13.56 -3.94
N LEU A 19 -20.37 -14.20 -4.99
CA LEU A 19 -19.59 -13.50 -6.00
C LEU A 19 -20.44 -12.47 -6.75
N LEU A 20 -21.66 -12.81 -7.13
CA LEU A 20 -22.57 -11.86 -7.80
C LEU A 20 -22.94 -10.69 -6.90
N VAL A 21 -23.26 -10.94 -5.62
CA VAL A 21 -23.53 -9.88 -4.64
C VAL A 21 -22.34 -8.93 -4.54
N LEU A 22 -21.13 -9.48 -4.43
CA LEU A 22 -19.90 -8.68 -4.32
C LEU A 22 -19.62 -7.88 -5.59
N VAL A 23 -19.72 -8.49 -6.76
CA VAL A 23 -19.48 -7.85 -8.06
C VAL A 23 -20.48 -6.71 -8.31
N LEU A 24 -21.76 -6.93 -8.01
CA LEU A 24 -22.78 -5.90 -8.12
C LEU A 24 -22.50 -4.74 -7.16
N PHE A 25 -22.13 -5.03 -5.91
CA PHE A 25 -21.82 -3.98 -4.93
C PHE A 25 -20.59 -3.16 -5.32
N LEU A 26 -19.59 -3.76 -5.95
CA LEU A 26 -18.32 -3.13 -6.34
C LEU A 26 -18.44 -2.18 -7.55
N ARG A 27 -19.65 -1.84 -8.00
CA ARG A 27 -19.88 -0.89 -9.11
C ARG A 27 -19.06 -1.25 -10.34
N ILE A 28 -19.26 -2.49 -10.82
CA ILE A 28 -18.53 -2.99 -11.99
C ILE A 28 -18.76 -2.10 -13.25
N ASP A 29 -19.87 -1.38 -13.31
CA ASP A 29 -20.14 -0.35 -14.31
C ASP A 29 -19.02 0.73 -14.31
N LEU A 30 -18.70 1.30 -13.14
CA LEU A 30 -17.65 2.32 -13.01
C LEU A 30 -16.23 1.74 -13.16
N VAL A 31 -16.05 0.45 -12.88
CA VAL A 31 -14.74 -0.20 -13.07
C VAL A 31 -14.32 -0.17 -14.54
N PHE A 32 -15.28 -0.31 -15.46
CA PHE A 32 -15.01 -0.30 -16.90
C PHE A 32 -15.06 1.10 -17.55
N GLU A 33 -15.22 2.16 -16.78
CA GLU A 33 -14.99 3.53 -17.26
C GLU A 33 -13.48 3.82 -17.28
N ASN A 34 -12.98 4.40 -18.37
CA ASN A 34 -11.57 4.76 -18.46
C ASN A 34 -11.32 6.15 -17.88
N ASN A 35 -11.25 6.23 -16.54
CA ASN A 35 -10.93 7.43 -15.79
C ASN A 35 -9.86 7.11 -14.73
N THR A 36 -9.34 8.14 -14.07
CA THR A 36 -8.27 8.05 -13.09
C THR A 36 -8.83 7.93 -11.67
N PRO A 37 -8.89 6.75 -11.03
CA PRO A 37 -9.50 6.58 -9.72
C PRO A 37 -8.85 7.46 -8.66
N THR A 38 -9.66 7.91 -7.70
CA THR A 38 -9.26 8.86 -6.66
C THR A 38 -9.62 8.36 -5.25
N GLY A 39 -9.35 9.17 -4.23
CA GLY A 39 -9.61 8.88 -2.83
C GLY A 39 -8.40 8.32 -2.09
N GLY A 40 -8.12 8.86 -0.90
CA GLY A 40 -6.92 8.51 -0.13
C GLY A 40 -5.64 8.62 -0.96
N ASP A 41 -4.86 7.54 -0.98
CA ASP A 41 -3.55 7.46 -1.64
C ASP A 41 -3.63 7.00 -3.11
N MET A 42 -4.82 6.84 -3.68
CA MET A 42 -4.99 6.25 -5.04
C MET A 42 -4.21 7.02 -6.11
N GLY A 43 -4.26 8.37 -6.09
CA GLY A 43 -3.56 9.20 -7.07
C GLY A 43 -2.05 8.99 -7.08
N ALA A 44 -1.46 8.81 -5.91
CA ALA A 44 -0.05 8.52 -5.78
C ALA A 44 0.32 7.13 -6.31
N HIS A 45 -0.52 6.13 -6.02
CA HIS A 45 -0.31 4.79 -6.59
C HIS A 45 -0.41 4.79 -8.12
N ILE A 46 -1.26 5.65 -8.69
CA ILE A 46 -1.36 5.82 -10.14
C ILE A 46 -0.05 6.32 -10.72
N VAL A 47 0.55 7.38 -10.16
CA VAL A 47 1.86 7.90 -10.59
C VAL A 47 2.92 6.80 -10.54
N ALA A 48 3.04 6.12 -9.40
CA ALA A 48 4.06 5.09 -9.21
C ALA A 48 3.88 3.89 -10.15
N ILE A 49 2.63 3.45 -10.42
CA ILE A 49 2.36 2.32 -11.32
C ILE A 49 2.52 2.74 -12.79
N ASP A 50 2.20 3.98 -13.16
CA ASP A 50 2.42 4.51 -14.48
C ASP A 50 3.92 4.53 -14.83
N THR A 51 4.75 5.07 -13.92
CA THR A 51 6.22 5.03 -14.04
C THR A 51 6.75 3.60 -14.12
N PHE A 52 6.19 2.68 -13.31
CA PHE A 52 6.55 1.27 -13.37
C PHE A 52 6.27 0.66 -14.75
N ILE A 53 5.10 0.93 -15.33
CA ILE A 53 4.70 0.39 -16.63
C ILE A 53 5.54 1.00 -17.76
N LYS A 54 5.77 2.31 -17.74
CA LYS A 54 6.46 3.03 -18.82
C LYS A 54 7.98 2.84 -18.79
N ASP A 55 8.60 2.88 -17.61
CA ASP A 55 10.05 2.94 -17.49
C ASP A 55 10.71 1.63 -17.07
N PHE A 56 10.04 0.83 -16.21
CA PHE A 56 10.65 -0.37 -15.65
C PHE A 56 10.31 -1.62 -16.44
N MET A 57 9.04 -1.82 -16.79
CA MET A 57 8.60 -3.06 -17.47
C MET A 57 9.21 -3.27 -18.85
N PRO A 58 9.49 -2.24 -19.67
CA PRO A 58 10.21 -2.45 -20.93
C PRO A 58 11.62 -3.05 -20.76
N ASN A 59 12.22 -2.91 -19.56
CA ASN A 59 13.51 -3.48 -19.21
C ASN A 59 13.41 -4.69 -18.26
N LEU A 60 12.20 -5.25 -18.06
CA LEU A 60 11.91 -6.33 -17.11
C LEU A 60 12.38 -6.05 -15.68
N GLN A 61 12.35 -4.80 -15.26
CA GLN A 61 12.70 -4.37 -13.91
C GLN A 61 11.44 -4.26 -13.04
N ILE A 62 11.53 -4.69 -11.78
CA ILE A 62 10.43 -4.57 -10.81
C ILE A 62 10.64 -3.42 -9.81
N ASN A 63 11.80 -2.78 -9.84
CA ASN A 63 12.18 -1.62 -9.06
C ASN A 63 13.24 -0.82 -9.80
N GLY A 64 13.35 0.47 -9.51
CA GLY A 64 14.29 1.39 -10.16
C GLY A 64 14.27 2.76 -9.51
N TRP A 65 14.86 3.73 -10.18
CA TRP A 65 14.80 5.13 -9.78
C TRP A 65 13.61 5.82 -10.42
N SER A 66 12.92 6.69 -9.67
CA SER A 66 11.89 7.60 -10.17
C SER A 66 12.23 9.03 -9.75
N ASN A 67 12.09 9.99 -10.67
CA ASN A 67 12.22 11.40 -10.39
C ASN A 67 10.89 12.07 -10.02
N ASP A 68 9.79 11.34 -9.96
CA ASP A 68 8.45 11.89 -9.79
C ASP A 68 8.32 12.76 -8.54
N TRP A 69 8.93 12.31 -7.39
CA TRP A 69 8.82 12.98 -6.10
C TRP A 69 10.17 13.16 -5.38
N PHE A 70 10.22 14.08 -4.41
CA PHE A 70 11.31 14.27 -3.42
C PHE A 70 12.70 14.55 -4.01
N GLY A 71 12.77 14.99 -5.25
CA GLY A 71 14.05 15.10 -5.95
C GLY A 71 14.60 13.76 -6.40
N GLY A 72 13.74 12.76 -6.52
CA GLY A 72 14.01 11.39 -6.89
C GLY A 72 14.06 10.43 -5.70
N TYR A 73 13.63 9.19 -5.94
CA TYR A 73 13.58 8.13 -4.92
C TYR A 73 13.63 6.73 -5.57
N PRO A 74 14.07 5.70 -4.81
CA PRO A 74 14.15 4.32 -5.31
C PRO A 74 12.76 3.65 -5.27
N LEU A 75 11.99 3.83 -6.34
CA LEU A 75 10.63 3.28 -6.48
C LEU A 75 10.65 1.75 -6.44
N TYR A 76 9.78 1.15 -5.61
CA TYR A 76 9.65 -0.29 -5.34
C TYR A 76 10.90 -0.98 -4.76
N TYR A 77 11.83 -0.25 -4.16
CA TYR A 77 12.83 -0.85 -3.28
C TYR A 77 12.27 -1.16 -1.90
N PHE A 78 11.44 -0.24 -1.36
CA PHE A 78 10.87 -0.33 -0.02
C PHE A 78 9.35 -0.56 -0.03
N TYR A 79 8.69 -0.34 -1.16
CA TYR A 79 7.29 -0.66 -1.41
C TYR A 79 7.13 -1.93 -2.25
N PHE A 80 5.91 -2.45 -2.31
CA PHE A 80 5.58 -3.78 -2.78
C PHE A 80 5.22 -3.80 -4.26
N PRO A 81 5.95 -4.53 -5.13
CA PRO A 81 5.79 -4.44 -6.57
C PRO A 81 4.62 -5.25 -7.14
N LEU A 82 4.05 -6.20 -6.36
CA LEU A 82 3.07 -7.14 -6.93
C LEU A 82 1.80 -6.48 -7.48
N PRO A 83 1.17 -5.47 -6.83
CA PRO A 83 0.02 -4.78 -7.42
C PRO A 83 0.35 -4.08 -8.74
N ALA A 84 1.55 -3.49 -8.87
CA ALA A 84 2.00 -2.87 -10.12
C ALA A 84 2.17 -3.92 -11.23
N ILE A 85 2.73 -5.08 -10.91
CA ILE A 85 2.84 -6.22 -11.87
C ILE A 85 1.44 -6.69 -12.31
N ILE A 86 0.48 -6.80 -11.39
CA ILE A 86 -0.89 -7.19 -11.71
C ILE A 86 -1.55 -6.14 -12.62
N THR A 87 -1.38 -4.85 -12.32
CA THR A 87 -1.90 -3.77 -13.15
C THR A 87 -1.29 -3.82 -14.55
N PHE A 88 0.03 -4.03 -14.65
CA PHE A 88 0.70 -4.19 -15.95
C PHE A 88 0.10 -5.33 -16.78
N ILE A 89 -0.15 -6.49 -16.17
CA ILE A 89 -0.76 -7.63 -16.87
C ILE A 89 -2.14 -7.26 -17.44
N PHE A 90 -2.99 -6.59 -16.66
CA PHE A 90 -4.28 -6.13 -17.14
C PHE A 90 -4.16 -5.00 -18.17
N ASN A 91 -3.14 -4.15 -18.05
CA ASN A 91 -2.90 -3.05 -18.99
C ASN A 91 -2.46 -3.53 -20.39
N LEU A 92 -2.05 -4.80 -20.54
CA LEU A 92 -1.83 -5.42 -21.86
C LEU A 92 -3.12 -5.58 -22.68
N VAL A 93 -4.28 -5.55 -22.01
CA VAL A 93 -5.61 -5.80 -22.62
C VAL A 93 -6.54 -4.60 -22.48
N PHE A 94 -6.49 -3.91 -21.34
CA PHE A 94 -7.37 -2.79 -20.98
C PHE A 94 -6.61 -1.48 -20.89
N PRO A 95 -7.26 -0.33 -21.14
CA PRO A 95 -6.69 0.98 -20.80
C PRO A 95 -6.27 1.06 -19.33
N PHE A 96 -5.30 1.90 -19.02
CA PHE A 96 -4.65 1.98 -17.70
C PHE A 96 -5.64 2.18 -16.54
N GLY A 97 -6.59 3.14 -16.65
CA GLY A 97 -7.58 3.40 -15.60
C GLY A 97 -8.46 2.18 -15.29
N ILE A 98 -8.87 1.43 -16.33
CA ILE A 98 -9.64 0.17 -16.19
C ILE A 98 -8.74 -0.91 -15.54
N ALA A 99 -7.53 -1.10 -16.05
CA ALA A 99 -6.59 -2.10 -15.53
C ALA A 99 -6.29 -1.88 -14.03
N PHE A 100 -6.10 -0.63 -13.63
CA PHE A 100 -5.87 -0.27 -12.24
C PHE A 100 -7.10 -0.58 -11.37
N LYS A 101 -8.32 -0.21 -11.80
CA LYS A 101 -9.55 -0.51 -11.05
C LYS A 101 -9.83 -2.01 -10.95
N ILE A 102 -9.56 -2.79 -12.02
CA ILE A 102 -9.65 -4.26 -11.96
C ILE A 102 -8.69 -4.81 -10.90
N MET A 103 -7.45 -4.33 -10.83
CA MET A 103 -6.49 -4.73 -9.81
C MET A 103 -7.01 -4.44 -8.40
N VAL A 104 -7.58 -3.24 -8.16
CA VAL A 104 -8.16 -2.86 -6.86
C VAL A 104 -9.32 -3.78 -6.47
N VAL A 105 -10.28 -3.98 -7.36
CA VAL A 105 -11.46 -4.85 -7.13
C VAL A 105 -11.06 -6.30 -6.89
N MET A 106 -10.11 -6.81 -7.66
CA MET A 106 -9.62 -8.19 -7.54
C MET A 106 -9.03 -8.45 -6.15
N SER A 107 -8.37 -7.48 -5.53
CA SER A 107 -7.84 -7.64 -4.17
C SER A 107 -8.95 -7.94 -3.16
N THR A 108 -10.08 -7.23 -3.22
CA THR A 108 -11.25 -7.44 -2.36
C THR A 108 -11.90 -8.82 -2.60
N ILE A 109 -12.08 -9.20 -3.87
CA ILE A 109 -12.61 -10.52 -4.23
C ILE A 109 -11.73 -11.64 -3.68
N LEU A 110 -10.40 -11.48 -3.80
CA LEU A 110 -9.44 -12.46 -3.26
C LEU A 110 -9.48 -12.56 -1.73
N VAL A 111 -9.70 -11.45 -1.01
CA VAL A 111 -9.87 -11.50 0.45
C VAL A 111 -11.08 -12.35 0.81
N VAL A 112 -12.26 -12.08 0.23
CA VAL A 112 -13.47 -12.87 0.49
C VAL A 112 -13.26 -14.35 0.16
N TYR A 113 -12.69 -14.64 -1.01
CA TYR A 113 -12.37 -16.00 -1.45
C TYR A 113 -11.40 -16.71 -0.49
N SER A 114 -10.36 -16.03 -0.04
CA SER A 114 -9.34 -16.59 0.85
C SER A 114 -9.89 -16.92 2.23
N ILE A 115 -10.74 -16.05 2.79
CA ILE A 115 -11.45 -16.27 4.05
C ILE A 115 -12.38 -17.47 3.94
N GLU A 116 -13.16 -17.54 2.86
CA GLU A 116 -14.05 -18.68 2.57
C GLU A 116 -13.27 -20.00 2.54
N LYS A 117 -12.15 -20.04 1.81
CA LYS A 117 -11.32 -21.26 1.72
C LYS A 117 -10.71 -21.65 3.06
N LEU A 118 -10.20 -20.70 3.82
CA LEU A 118 -9.57 -20.97 5.11
C LEU A 118 -10.61 -21.46 6.13
N MET A 119 -11.79 -20.84 6.20
CA MET A 119 -12.87 -21.26 7.09
C MET A 119 -13.40 -22.65 6.76
N ARG A 120 -13.57 -23.01 5.47
CA ARG A 120 -13.97 -24.37 5.08
C ARG A 120 -13.08 -25.46 5.65
N LYS A 121 -11.79 -25.17 5.84
CA LYS A 121 -10.84 -26.16 6.33
C LYS A 121 -10.80 -26.22 7.85
N THR A 122 -11.13 -25.12 8.48
CA THR A 122 -11.06 -24.99 9.95
C THR A 122 -12.42 -25.26 10.63
N SER A 123 -13.52 -25.44 9.87
CA SER A 123 -14.85 -25.86 10.35
C SER A 123 -15.23 -27.23 9.78
N ASN A 124 -16.13 -27.92 10.48
CA ASN A 124 -16.58 -29.28 10.10
C ASN A 124 -17.66 -29.24 9.01
N GLN A 125 -18.28 -28.10 8.75
CA GLN A 125 -19.38 -27.94 7.81
C GLN A 125 -19.06 -27.07 6.58
N ILE A 126 -20.04 -26.94 5.72
CA ILE A 126 -19.93 -26.50 4.32
C ILE A 126 -20.02 -24.98 4.23
N SER A 127 -19.00 -24.41 3.67
CA SER A 127 -18.80 -23.21 2.85
C SER A 127 -19.61 -21.91 3.02
N ILE A 128 -20.88 -21.92 3.40
CA ILE A 128 -21.71 -20.70 3.40
C ILE A 128 -21.27 -19.70 4.47
N TYR A 129 -20.89 -20.18 5.65
CA TYR A 129 -20.39 -19.33 6.73
C TYR A 129 -19.08 -18.62 6.36
N GLY A 130 -18.20 -19.28 5.60
CA GLY A 130 -16.94 -18.71 5.18
C GLY A 130 -17.11 -17.53 4.23
N ALA A 131 -18.03 -17.63 3.25
CA ALA A 131 -18.32 -16.54 2.34
C ALA A 131 -18.99 -15.36 3.06
N THR A 132 -19.95 -15.65 3.97
CA THR A 132 -20.60 -14.63 4.81
C THR A 132 -19.58 -13.92 5.71
N ALA A 133 -18.65 -14.65 6.34
CA ALA A 133 -17.57 -14.09 7.13
C ALA A 133 -16.65 -13.19 6.29
N GLY A 134 -16.36 -13.61 5.05
CA GLY A 134 -15.58 -12.80 4.11
C GLY A 134 -16.27 -11.49 3.74
N LEU A 135 -17.59 -11.53 3.45
CA LEU A 135 -18.36 -10.31 3.19
C LEU A 135 -18.43 -9.42 4.42
N PHE A 136 -18.68 -10.00 5.60
CA PHE A 136 -18.69 -9.22 6.84
C PHE A 136 -17.36 -8.50 7.07
N TYR A 137 -16.24 -9.20 6.88
CA TYR A 137 -14.92 -8.63 7.03
C TYR A 137 -14.66 -7.47 6.06
N VAL A 138 -14.95 -7.63 4.76
CA VAL A 138 -14.66 -6.59 3.77
C VAL A 138 -15.58 -5.39 3.87
N PHE A 139 -16.81 -5.57 4.36
CA PHE A 139 -17.80 -4.48 4.51
C PHE A 139 -17.75 -3.79 5.87
N THR A 140 -16.79 -4.07 6.73
CA THR A 140 -16.53 -3.30 7.94
C THR A 140 -16.18 -1.84 7.58
N GLU A 141 -16.89 -0.85 8.16
CA GLU A 141 -16.74 0.59 7.83
C GLU A 141 -16.00 1.41 8.89
N SER A 142 -15.72 0.83 10.06
CA SER A 142 -15.20 1.55 11.22
C SER A 142 -13.74 2.02 11.10
N PHE A 143 -13.04 1.69 10.01
CA PHE A 143 -11.70 2.16 9.70
C PHE A 143 -11.43 2.17 8.19
N THR A 144 -10.60 3.12 7.71
CA THR A 144 -10.37 3.37 6.27
C THR A 144 -8.93 3.23 5.81
N ILE A 145 -7.95 3.21 6.72
CA ILE A 145 -6.52 3.19 6.36
C ILE A 145 -5.73 2.05 7.01
N TYR A 146 -6.38 1.16 7.76
CA TYR A 146 -5.69 0.11 8.52
C TYR A 146 -5.33 -1.11 7.66
N GLY A 147 -6.07 -1.35 6.60
CA GLY A 147 -5.87 -2.44 5.64
C GLY A 147 -6.92 -3.55 5.73
N GLY A 148 -7.01 -4.36 4.68
CA GLY A 148 -7.78 -5.60 4.61
C GLY A 148 -9.27 -5.47 4.26
N ASN A 149 -9.98 -4.44 4.74
CA ASN A 149 -11.39 -4.17 4.39
C ASN A 149 -11.51 -3.35 3.09
N LEU A 150 -12.72 -3.24 2.54
CA LEU A 150 -12.98 -2.49 1.31
C LEU A 150 -12.71 -0.99 1.48
N ALA A 151 -13.09 -0.41 2.63
CA ALA A 151 -12.86 1.00 2.93
C ALA A 151 -11.38 1.36 2.86
N SER A 152 -10.50 0.54 3.44
CA SER A 152 -9.05 0.73 3.36
C SER A 152 -8.50 0.43 1.97
N THR A 153 -9.03 -0.56 1.27
CA THR A 153 -8.63 -0.91 -0.09
C THR A 153 -8.84 0.27 -1.04
N LEU A 154 -10.00 0.94 -0.93
CA LEU A 154 -10.33 2.14 -1.69
C LEU A 154 -9.55 3.40 -1.25
N ALA A 155 -8.97 3.38 -0.05
CA ALA A 155 -8.03 4.41 0.39
C ALA A 155 -6.57 4.15 -0.07
N GLY A 156 -6.32 3.16 -0.93
CA GLY A 156 -4.98 2.82 -1.45
C GLY A 156 -4.32 1.61 -0.78
N GLN A 157 -4.98 0.95 0.20
CA GLN A 157 -4.38 -0.19 0.93
C GLN A 157 -4.64 -1.55 0.26
N PHE A 158 -4.79 -1.58 -1.07
CA PHE A 158 -5.01 -2.82 -1.84
C PHE A 158 -3.83 -3.80 -1.75
N SER A 159 -2.60 -3.31 -1.57
CA SER A 159 -1.41 -4.13 -1.34
C SER A 159 -1.56 -4.99 -0.08
N PHE A 160 -2.09 -4.41 1.02
CA PHE A 160 -2.39 -5.12 2.25
C PHE A 160 -3.47 -6.19 2.03
N ALA A 161 -4.54 -5.87 1.27
CA ALA A 161 -5.60 -6.80 0.95
C ALA A 161 -5.09 -8.03 0.17
N TYR A 162 -4.26 -7.81 -0.86
CA TYR A 162 -3.58 -8.92 -1.57
C TYR A 162 -2.75 -9.78 -0.62
N SER A 163 -1.92 -9.14 0.20
CA SER A 163 -1.05 -9.85 1.14
C SER A 163 -1.86 -10.70 2.12
N LEU A 164 -2.93 -10.15 2.71
CA LEU A 164 -3.82 -10.89 3.60
C LEU A 164 -4.48 -12.08 2.90
N ALA A 165 -4.95 -11.89 1.67
CA ALA A 165 -5.55 -12.96 0.88
C ALA A 165 -4.53 -14.09 0.61
N PHE A 166 -3.33 -13.76 0.21
CA PHE A 166 -2.26 -14.75 -0.02
C PHE A 166 -1.79 -15.41 1.27
N ALA A 167 -1.73 -14.68 2.38
CA ALA A 167 -1.46 -15.26 3.69
C ALA A 167 -2.50 -16.32 4.07
N ASN A 168 -3.78 -16.02 3.94
CA ASN A 168 -4.87 -16.97 4.17
C ASN A 168 -4.75 -18.21 3.26
N LEU A 169 -4.50 -18.02 1.97
CA LEU A 169 -4.32 -19.11 1.01
C LEU A 169 -3.08 -19.95 1.33
N SER A 170 -1.98 -19.33 1.76
CA SER A 170 -0.78 -20.07 2.17
C SER A 170 -1.07 -21.05 3.29
N ILE A 171 -1.78 -20.60 4.35
CA ILE A 171 -2.20 -21.45 5.47
C ILE A 171 -3.22 -22.51 5.03
N PHE A 172 -4.20 -22.14 4.19
CA PHE A 172 -5.17 -23.10 3.65
C PHE A 172 -4.50 -24.27 2.92
N TYR A 173 -3.60 -23.97 1.97
CA TYR A 173 -2.91 -25.01 1.22
C TYR A 173 -1.95 -25.81 2.09
N LEU A 174 -1.34 -25.19 3.08
CA LEU A 174 -0.45 -25.86 4.03
C LEU A 174 -1.24 -26.83 4.94
N ILE A 175 -2.35 -26.42 5.52
CA ILE A 175 -3.18 -27.29 6.34
C ILE A 175 -3.73 -28.47 5.51
N LYS A 176 -4.13 -28.22 4.26
CA LYS A 176 -4.68 -29.20 3.32
C LYS A 176 -3.61 -30.04 2.62
N SER A 177 -2.32 -29.87 2.92
CA SER A 177 -1.23 -30.55 2.23
C SER A 177 -1.14 -32.03 2.59
N GLU A 178 -1.95 -32.85 1.93
CA GLU A 178 -1.83 -34.31 1.92
C GLU A 178 -0.83 -34.79 0.88
N ASN A 179 -0.47 -33.96 -0.08
CA ASN A 179 0.46 -34.23 -1.15
C ASN A 179 1.50 -33.08 -1.32
N ASN A 180 2.61 -33.42 -1.95
CA ASN A 180 3.76 -32.53 -2.16
C ASN A 180 3.40 -31.26 -2.94
N PHE A 181 2.45 -31.34 -3.88
CA PHE A 181 2.02 -30.22 -4.71
C PHE A 181 1.38 -29.11 -3.90
N ARG A 182 0.43 -29.44 -3.01
CA ARG A 182 -0.22 -28.43 -2.14
C ARG A 182 0.75 -27.78 -1.17
N PHE A 183 1.72 -28.56 -0.69
CA PHE A 183 2.79 -28.06 0.17
C PHE A 183 3.64 -27.02 -0.55
N THR A 184 4.01 -27.27 -1.82
CA THR A 184 4.76 -26.31 -2.64
C THR A 184 3.92 -25.06 -2.98
N ILE A 185 2.63 -25.22 -3.32
CA ILE A 185 1.73 -24.08 -3.57
C ILE A 185 1.63 -23.16 -2.35
N SER A 186 1.62 -23.73 -1.13
CA SER A 186 1.57 -22.90 0.08
C SER A 186 2.75 -21.94 0.17
N SER A 187 3.95 -22.37 -0.26
CA SER A 187 5.16 -21.53 -0.27
C SER A 187 5.12 -20.45 -1.35
N ILE A 188 4.50 -20.75 -2.51
CA ILE A 188 4.27 -19.74 -3.56
C ILE A 188 3.36 -18.64 -3.01
N PHE A 189 2.24 -19.00 -2.37
CA PHE A 189 1.36 -18.00 -1.77
C PHE A 189 2.02 -17.21 -0.64
N LEU A 190 2.93 -17.83 0.13
CA LEU A 190 3.71 -17.11 1.14
C LEU A 190 4.67 -16.09 0.48
N ALA A 191 5.29 -16.41 -0.65
CA ALA A 191 6.12 -15.48 -1.41
C ALA A 191 5.28 -14.32 -1.99
N LEU A 192 4.11 -14.62 -2.57
CA LEU A 192 3.18 -13.59 -3.05
C LEU A 192 2.66 -12.69 -1.92
N CYS A 193 2.45 -13.23 -0.72
CA CYS A 193 2.12 -12.47 0.47
C CYS A 193 3.22 -11.43 0.78
N LEU A 194 4.48 -11.85 0.83
CA LEU A 194 5.63 -10.98 1.08
C LEU A 194 5.78 -9.89 -0.01
N LEU A 195 5.63 -10.26 -1.29
CA LEU A 195 5.73 -9.33 -2.42
C LEU A 195 4.55 -8.34 -2.50
N SER A 196 3.46 -8.58 -1.75
CA SER A 196 2.31 -7.69 -1.67
C SER A 196 2.38 -6.73 -0.49
N HIS A 197 2.76 -7.19 0.72
CA HIS A 197 2.87 -6.34 1.90
C HIS A 197 3.55 -7.08 3.06
N LEU A 198 4.48 -6.37 3.75
CA LEU A 198 5.29 -6.97 4.82
C LEU A 198 4.48 -7.33 6.07
N ILE A 199 3.50 -6.52 6.47
CA ILE A 199 2.78 -6.70 7.76
C ILE A 199 2.01 -8.03 7.82
N PRO A 200 1.13 -8.39 6.85
CA PRO A 200 0.49 -9.70 6.87
C PRO A 200 1.49 -10.85 6.82
N PHE A 201 2.62 -10.69 6.10
CA PHE A 201 3.68 -11.69 6.09
C PHE A 201 4.29 -11.90 7.48
N ILE A 202 4.63 -10.83 8.20
CA ILE A 202 5.21 -10.91 9.56
C ILE A 202 4.23 -11.61 10.52
N ILE A 203 2.93 -11.23 10.47
CA ILE A 203 1.92 -11.81 11.35
C ILE A 203 1.68 -13.32 11.05
N TYR A 204 1.69 -13.71 9.78
CA TYR A 204 1.38 -15.09 9.40
C TYR A 204 2.60 -16.02 9.38
N SER A 205 3.83 -15.50 9.23
CA SER A 205 5.02 -16.35 9.09
C SER A 205 5.29 -17.26 10.31
N PRO A 206 5.07 -16.86 11.59
CA PRO A 206 5.29 -17.77 12.70
C PRO A 206 4.30 -18.95 12.72
N ILE A 207 3.01 -18.69 12.50
CA ILE A 207 2.01 -19.76 12.46
C ILE A 207 2.16 -20.64 11.21
N TYR A 208 2.60 -20.05 10.10
CA TYR A 208 2.97 -20.79 8.90
C TYR A 208 4.14 -21.74 9.21
N ALA A 209 5.20 -21.25 9.81
CA ALA A 209 6.37 -22.06 10.19
C ALA A 209 5.98 -23.21 11.14
N PHE A 210 5.13 -22.95 12.13
CA PHE A 210 4.61 -23.99 13.03
C PHE A 210 3.89 -25.09 12.25
N TYR A 211 2.94 -24.76 11.40
CA TYR A 211 2.23 -25.76 10.58
C TYR A 211 3.18 -26.45 9.59
N TRP A 212 4.12 -25.73 8.98
CA TRP A 212 5.08 -26.29 8.05
C TRP A 212 5.98 -27.32 8.72
N LEU A 213 6.46 -27.07 9.95
CA LEU A 213 7.23 -28.02 10.74
C LEU A 213 6.42 -29.22 11.18
N SER A 214 5.13 -29.06 11.48
CA SER A 214 4.25 -30.14 11.93
C SER A 214 3.88 -31.16 10.84
N LYS A 215 4.06 -30.82 9.54
CA LYS A 215 3.72 -31.71 8.43
C LYS A 215 4.75 -32.83 8.25
N LYS A 216 4.26 -34.05 7.93
CA LYS A 216 5.10 -35.22 7.64
C LYS A 216 5.55 -35.20 6.17
N GLN A 217 6.40 -34.24 5.80
CA GLN A 217 7.00 -34.16 4.47
C GLN A 217 8.45 -34.62 4.51
N ASN A 218 8.97 -35.22 3.41
CA ASN A 218 10.35 -35.60 3.31
C ASN A 218 11.26 -34.35 3.16
N LEU A 219 12.55 -34.52 3.46
CA LEU A 219 13.52 -33.43 3.46
C LEU A 219 13.59 -32.71 2.10
N ASN A 220 13.57 -33.46 0.99
CA ASN A 220 13.64 -32.88 -0.36
C ASN A 220 12.46 -31.93 -0.64
N GLN A 221 11.26 -32.27 -0.18
CA GLN A 221 10.07 -31.41 -0.35
C GLN A 221 10.16 -30.15 0.52
N ARG A 222 10.73 -30.27 1.72
CA ARG A 222 10.97 -29.11 2.58
C ARG A 222 12.01 -28.17 1.95
N ILE A 223 13.12 -28.69 1.45
CA ILE A 223 14.15 -27.90 0.76
C ILE A 223 13.54 -27.22 -0.48
N LEU A 224 12.78 -27.94 -1.31
CA LEU A 224 12.11 -27.37 -2.49
C LEU A 224 11.15 -26.26 -2.11
N SER A 225 10.36 -26.43 -1.06
CA SER A 225 9.42 -25.43 -0.55
C SER A 225 10.12 -24.13 -0.11
N ILE A 226 11.21 -24.24 0.67
CA ILE A 226 12.02 -23.10 1.10
C ILE A 226 12.69 -22.44 -0.10
N PHE A 227 13.27 -23.24 -1.00
CA PHE A 227 13.93 -22.74 -2.21
C PHE A 227 12.97 -21.91 -3.06
N ILE A 228 11.77 -22.40 -3.34
CA ILE A 228 10.76 -21.67 -4.13
C ILE A 228 10.37 -20.37 -3.44
N PHE A 229 10.10 -20.38 -2.15
CA PHE A 229 9.79 -19.17 -1.39
C PHE A 229 10.91 -18.14 -1.48
N LEU A 230 12.14 -18.52 -1.14
CA LEU A 230 13.30 -17.62 -1.14
C LEU A 230 13.59 -17.08 -2.55
N ALA A 231 13.55 -17.95 -3.56
CA ALA A 231 13.87 -17.54 -4.91
C ALA A 231 12.83 -16.60 -5.53
N LEU A 232 11.53 -16.84 -5.33
CA LEU A 232 10.48 -15.92 -5.79
C LEU A 232 10.55 -14.56 -5.09
N ALA A 233 10.83 -14.56 -3.79
CA ALA A 233 10.91 -13.35 -2.99
C ALA A 233 12.22 -12.56 -3.19
N SER A 234 13.32 -13.23 -3.59
CA SER A 234 14.69 -12.69 -3.57
C SER A 234 14.83 -11.42 -4.38
N ARG A 235 14.18 -11.31 -5.53
CA ARG A 235 14.29 -10.15 -6.42
C ARG A 235 13.95 -8.82 -5.72
N TRP A 236 12.96 -8.84 -4.84
CA TRP A 236 12.56 -7.68 -4.07
C TRP A 236 13.24 -7.63 -2.69
N SER A 237 13.26 -8.76 -1.96
CA SER A 237 13.77 -8.79 -0.59
C SER A 237 15.28 -8.52 -0.50
N VAL A 238 16.08 -8.90 -1.50
CA VAL A 238 17.51 -8.56 -1.55
C VAL A 238 17.67 -7.03 -1.68
N SER A 239 16.96 -6.40 -2.60
CA SER A 239 17.02 -4.93 -2.75
C SER A 239 16.57 -4.21 -1.48
N LEU A 240 15.49 -4.68 -0.83
CA LEU A 240 15.01 -4.14 0.44
C LEU A 240 16.09 -4.23 1.54
N LEU A 241 16.59 -5.45 1.81
CA LEU A 241 17.49 -5.71 2.93
C LEU A 241 18.84 -5.02 2.79
N MET A 242 19.35 -4.89 1.56
CA MET A 242 20.62 -4.19 1.31
C MET A 242 20.55 -2.69 1.50
N ASN A 243 19.36 -2.10 1.43
CA ASN A 243 19.20 -0.64 1.36
C ASN A 243 18.34 -0.07 2.50
N LEU A 244 18.07 -0.83 3.58
CA LEU A 244 17.24 -0.39 4.71
C LEU A 244 17.73 0.91 5.35
N GLU A 245 19.04 1.18 5.35
CA GLU A 245 19.61 2.41 5.90
C GLU A 245 19.22 3.69 5.12
N TYR A 246 18.68 3.54 3.90
CA TYR A 246 18.24 4.65 3.04
C TYR A 246 16.72 4.85 3.09
N THR A 247 16.08 4.47 4.19
CA THR A 247 14.66 4.73 4.46
C THR A 247 14.50 5.87 5.46
N THR A 248 13.32 6.50 5.46
CA THR A 248 12.91 7.49 6.46
C THR A 248 11.90 6.88 7.43
N ASN A 249 12.13 7.04 8.73
CA ASN A 249 11.14 6.67 9.74
C ASN A 249 10.12 7.79 9.91
N MET A 250 8.84 7.45 9.82
CA MET A 250 7.74 8.41 10.00
C MET A 250 7.38 8.64 11.47
N SER A 251 7.89 7.80 12.39
CA SER A 251 7.65 7.92 13.85
C SER A 251 6.17 8.12 14.20
N TYR A 252 5.28 7.30 13.61
CA TYR A 252 3.84 7.37 13.84
C TYR A 252 3.52 7.16 15.32
N THR A 253 2.69 8.04 15.89
CA THR A 253 2.19 7.89 17.24
C THR A 253 1.28 6.65 17.33
N PRO A 254 1.60 5.67 18.19
CA PRO A 254 0.79 4.48 18.33
C PRO A 254 -0.52 4.77 19.07
N PHE A 255 -1.56 4.01 18.76
CA PHE A 255 -2.78 3.99 19.56
C PHE A 255 -2.50 3.33 20.92
N SER A 256 -3.06 3.89 21.98
CA SER A 256 -2.92 3.34 23.34
C SER A 256 -4.24 2.84 23.94
N ARG A 257 -5.37 3.17 23.32
CA ARG A 257 -6.70 2.91 23.86
C ARG A 257 -7.30 1.63 23.31
N LEU A 258 -8.06 0.92 24.13
CA LEU A 258 -8.73 -0.32 23.76
C LEU A 258 -9.86 -0.12 22.73
N ASP A 259 -10.52 1.03 22.73
CA ASP A 259 -11.56 1.38 21.74
C ASP A 259 -10.99 1.62 20.33
N ASP A 260 -9.70 1.88 20.21
CA ASP A 260 -9.02 1.91 18.92
C ASP A 260 -8.76 0.52 18.35
N LEU A 261 -8.62 -0.50 19.19
CA LEU A 261 -8.52 -1.90 18.79
C LEU A 261 -9.91 -2.51 18.52
N ILE A 262 -10.86 -2.32 19.44
CA ILE A 262 -12.21 -2.88 19.36
C ILE A 262 -13.13 -1.85 18.70
N LYS A 263 -13.28 -1.96 17.40
CA LYS A 263 -14.12 -1.04 16.62
C LYS A 263 -15.61 -1.31 16.80
N LYS A 264 -16.42 -0.28 16.55
CA LYS A 264 -17.89 -0.31 16.76
C LYS A 264 -18.60 -1.46 16.04
N ASP A 265 -18.14 -1.82 14.84
CA ASP A 265 -18.72 -2.90 14.03
C ASP A 265 -18.50 -4.28 14.66
N ILE A 266 -17.41 -4.48 15.37
CA ILE A 266 -17.03 -5.76 15.99
C ILE A 266 -17.62 -5.92 17.39
N LEU A 267 -17.92 -4.83 18.08
CA LEU A 267 -18.37 -4.86 19.46
C LEU A 267 -19.66 -5.70 19.68
N PRO A 268 -20.73 -5.59 18.86
CA PRO A 268 -21.90 -6.43 18.98
C PRO A 268 -21.58 -7.92 18.79
N ILE A 269 -20.65 -8.23 17.85
CA ILE A 269 -20.22 -9.60 17.58
C ILE A 269 -19.51 -10.20 18.79
N ILE A 270 -18.66 -9.42 19.46
CA ILE A 270 -17.97 -9.85 20.69
C ILE A 270 -18.98 -10.20 21.77
N PHE A 271 -20.03 -9.38 22.00
CA PHE A 271 -21.07 -9.67 23.01
C PHE A 271 -21.84 -10.94 22.66
N ILE A 272 -22.27 -11.12 21.40
CA ILE A 272 -22.97 -12.33 20.95
C ILE A 272 -22.04 -13.55 21.10
N LEU A 273 -20.78 -13.42 20.71
CA LEU A 273 -19.78 -14.49 20.84
C LEU A 273 -19.59 -14.91 22.30
N ILE A 274 -19.45 -13.95 23.22
CA ILE A 274 -19.38 -14.25 24.67
C ILE A 274 -20.60 -14.99 25.13
N GLY A 275 -21.81 -14.56 24.73
CA GLY A 275 -23.08 -15.28 25.04
C GLY A 275 -23.09 -16.71 24.53
N LEU A 276 -22.68 -16.94 23.27
CA LEU A 276 -22.60 -18.28 22.68
C LEU A 276 -21.53 -19.15 23.36
N LEU A 277 -20.38 -18.58 23.72
CA LEU A 277 -19.31 -19.28 24.44
C LEU A 277 -19.75 -19.72 25.83
N ILE A 278 -20.48 -18.87 26.57
CA ILE A 278 -21.04 -19.21 27.88
C ILE A 278 -22.10 -20.34 27.75
N ALA A 279 -23.01 -20.20 26.77
CA ALA A 279 -24.09 -21.15 26.56
C ALA A 279 -23.63 -22.55 26.09
N LYS A 280 -22.51 -22.58 25.32
CA LYS A 280 -22.07 -23.78 24.60
C LYS A 280 -20.62 -24.20 24.87
N HIS A 281 -19.99 -23.71 25.94
CA HIS A 281 -18.56 -23.94 26.23
C HIS A 281 -18.14 -25.41 26.17
N LYS A 282 -18.98 -26.33 26.68
CA LYS A 282 -18.69 -27.78 26.67
C LYS A 282 -18.62 -28.34 25.24
N ASN A 283 -19.49 -27.92 24.36
CA ASN A 283 -19.54 -28.39 22.96
C ASN A 283 -18.38 -27.79 22.12
N LEU A 284 -18.03 -26.54 22.36
CA LEU A 284 -16.90 -25.88 21.70
C LEU A 284 -15.58 -26.57 21.99
N ILE A 285 -15.33 -26.94 23.24
CA ILE A 285 -14.11 -27.65 23.65
C ILE A 285 -14.12 -29.08 23.08
N LYS A 286 -15.25 -29.79 23.18
CA LYS A 286 -15.38 -31.17 22.73
C LYS A 286 -15.20 -31.31 21.21
N ASN A 287 -15.72 -30.37 20.43
CA ASN A 287 -15.70 -30.43 18.97
C ASN A 287 -14.41 -29.87 18.35
N LYS A 288 -13.42 -29.47 19.14
CA LYS A 288 -12.15 -28.87 18.68
C LYS A 288 -12.34 -27.70 17.69
N THR A 289 -13.41 -26.92 17.88
CA THR A 289 -13.74 -25.79 17.00
C THR A 289 -12.80 -24.60 17.17
N LEU A 290 -12.21 -24.47 18.36
CA LEU A 290 -11.12 -23.51 18.60
C LEU A 290 -9.83 -24.04 17.97
N ASN A 291 -9.42 -23.44 16.87
CA ASN A 291 -8.19 -23.78 16.20
C ASN A 291 -7.01 -22.94 16.75
N LEU A 292 -5.82 -23.54 16.76
CA LEU A 292 -4.59 -22.84 17.09
C LEU A 292 -4.40 -21.56 16.26
N PHE A 293 -4.83 -21.58 15.00
CA PHE A 293 -4.77 -20.43 14.11
C PHE A 293 -5.59 -19.23 14.63
N ASP A 294 -6.86 -19.46 15.02
CA ASP A 294 -7.74 -18.37 15.50
C ASP A 294 -7.20 -17.75 16.80
N LEU A 295 -6.77 -18.59 17.74
CA LEU A 295 -6.17 -18.14 18.98
C LEU A 295 -4.88 -17.38 18.75
N TYR A 296 -4.04 -17.84 17.83
CA TYR A 296 -2.79 -17.19 17.48
C TYR A 296 -3.05 -15.80 16.88
N ILE A 297 -3.95 -15.67 15.88
CA ILE A 297 -4.23 -14.39 15.22
C ILE A 297 -4.75 -13.36 16.22
N ILE A 298 -5.66 -13.73 17.12
CA ILE A 298 -6.21 -12.83 18.15
C ILE A 298 -5.11 -12.44 19.15
N SER A 299 -4.41 -13.44 19.74
CA SER A 299 -3.41 -13.17 20.76
C SER A 299 -2.22 -12.38 20.23
N SER A 300 -1.72 -12.71 19.04
CA SER A 300 -0.62 -11.98 18.41
C SER A 300 -1.01 -10.54 18.08
N SER A 301 -2.26 -10.31 17.60
CA SER A 301 -2.76 -8.97 17.33
C SER A 301 -2.83 -8.12 18.59
N ILE A 302 -3.36 -8.66 19.70
CA ILE A 302 -3.45 -7.96 20.97
C ILE A 302 -2.06 -7.69 21.54
N LEU A 303 -1.18 -8.71 21.59
CA LEU A 303 0.16 -8.56 22.13
C LEU A 303 0.95 -7.50 21.37
N LEU A 304 0.98 -7.58 20.04
CA LEU A 304 1.72 -6.61 19.23
C LEU A 304 1.09 -5.22 19.31
N TYR A 305 -0.23 -5.10 19.40
CA TYR A 305 -0.90 -3.81 19.51
C TYR A 305 -0.39 -2.98 20.71
N PHE A 306 -0.13 -3.63 21.85
CA PHE A 306 0.33 -2.96 23.04
C PHE A 306 1.86 -2.91 23.19
N TYR A 307 2.61 -3.78 22.52
CA TYR A 307 4.05 -3.96 22.77
C TYR A 307 4.93 -3.67 21.54
N VAL A 308 4.36 -3.32 20.37
CA VAL A 308 5.19 -2.86 19.24
C VAL A 308 5.89 -1.56 19.61
N PRO A 309 7.22 -1.47 19.46
CA PRO A 309 7.95 -0.23 19.71
C PRO A 309 7.46 0.92 18.83
N GLU A 310 7.45 2.13 19.39
CA GLU A 310 7.16 3.34 18.66
C GLU A 310 8.10 3.48 17.44
N GLY A 311 7.56 3.93 16.32
CA GLY A 311 8.30 4.09 15.08
C GLY A 311 8.55 2.81 14.26
N ALA A 312 8.46 1.62 14.87
CA ALA A 312 8.70 0.36 14.13
C ALA A 312 7.51 -0.05 13.24
N LEU A 313 6.30 0.12 13.74
CA LEU A 313 5.06 -0.21 13.05
C LEU A 313 3.91 0.61 13.66
N TRP A 314 3.10 1.26 12.81
CA TRP A 314 1.85 1.83 13.30
C TRP A 314 0.86 0.72 13.70
N ASN A 315 0.55 0.64 15.00
CA ASN A 315 -0.22 -0.47 15.57
C ASN A 315 -1.68 -0.54 15.10
N GLY A 316 -2.23 0.51 14.50
CA GLY A 316 -3.52 0.47 13.80
C GLY A 316 -3.59 -0.60 12.71
N ARG A 317 -2.44 -0.96 12.11
CA ARG A 317 -2.32 -2.06 11.13
C ARG A 317 -2.57 -3.46 11.71
N LEU A 318 -2.72 -3.59 13.03
CA LEU A 318 -3.01 -4.87 13.71
C LEU A 318 -4.51 -5.11 13.92
N VAL A 319 -5.32 -4.05 13.89
CA VAL A 319 -6.79 -4.11 14.01
C VAL A 319 -7.44 -5.06 13.00
N PRO A 320 -7.06 -5.09 11.70
CA PRO A 320 -7.62 -6.01 10.73
C PRO A 320 -7.46 -7.48 11.11
N PHE A 321 -6.36 -7.88 11.73
CA PHE A 321 -6.12 -9.27 12.16
C PHE A 321 -6.93 -9.63 13.39
N PHE A 322 -7.05 -8.71 14.37
CA PHE A 322 -7.94 -8.88 15.51
C PHE A 322 -9.37 -9.10 15.05
N ASN A 323 -9.89 -8.24 14.16
CA ASN A 323 -11.24 -8.36 13.61
C ASN A 323 -11.43 -9.69 12.87
N LEU A 324 -10.47 -10.11 12.05
CA LEU A 324 -10.51 -11.39 11.34
C LEU A 324 -10.61 -12.57 12.30
N GLY A 325 -9.83 -12.59 13.38
CA GLY A 325 -9.86 -13.63 14.37
C GLY A 325 -11.20 -13.71 15.12
N ILE A 326 -11.76 -12.56 15.52
CA ILE A 326 -13.08 -12.49 16.16
C ILE A 326 -14.19 -12.98 15.22
N ILE A 327 -14.16 -12.57 13.95
CA ILE A 327 -15.12 -13.02 12.93
C ILE A 327 -15.05 -14.54 12.76
N PHE A 328 -13.85 -15.11 12.69
CA PHE A 328 -13.68 -16.56 12.59
C PHE A 328 -14.29 -17.31 13.79
N LEU A 329 -14.03 -16.85 15.01
CA LEU A 329 -14.60 -17.44 16.22
C LEU A 329 -16.14 -17.32 16.25
N PHE A 330 -16.65 -16.15 15.86
CA PHE A 330 -18.09 -15.90 15.82
C PHE A 330 -18.81 -16.88 14.88
N PHE A 331 -18.37 -16.99 13.63
CA PHE A 331 -19.04 -17.86 12.66
C PHE A 331 -18.91 -19.35 13.02
N LYS A 332 -17.82 -19.77 13.66
CA LYS A 332 -17.69 -21.14 14.21
C LYS A 332 -18.64 -21.39 15.38
N ALA A 333 -18.85 -20.41 16.26
CA ALA A 333 -19.80 -20.50 17.34
C ALA A 333 -21.26 -20.59 16.81
N VAL A 334 -21.58 -19.80 15.79
CA VAL A 334 -22.88 -19.84 15.09
C VAL A 334 -23.12 -21.20 14.45
N GLU A 335 -22.11 -21.80 13.78
CA GLU A 335 -22.20 -23.14 13.20
C GLU A 335 -22.64 -24.19 14.25
N ILE A 336 -21.97 -24.19 15.40
CA ILE A 336 -22.31 -25.14 16.48
C ILE A 336 -23.73 -24.91 17.00
N PHE A 337 -24.13 -23.66 17.17
CA PHE A 337 -25.46 -23.30 17.62
C PHE A 337 -26.55 -23.80 16.67
N ILE A 338 -26.36 -23.68 15.37
CA ILE A 338 -27.31 -24.15 14.35
C ILE A 338 -27.34 -25.66 14.26
N ASP A 339 -26.21 -26.35 14.40
CA ASP A 339 -26.18 -27.80 14.40
C ASP A 339 -27.02 -28.40 15.56
N ASP A 340 -26.95 -27.80 16.73
CA ASP A 340 -27.78 -28.23 17.88
C ASP A 340 -29.27 -28.00 17.63
N ILE A 341 -29.66 -26.93 16.92
CA ILE A 341 -31.07 -26.63 16.61
C ILE A 341 -31.62 -27.57 15.53
N ASN A 342 -30.85 -27.97 14.54
CA ASN A 342 -31.26 -28.86 13.47
C ASN A 342 -31.68 -30.28 13.99
N LEU A 343 -31.37 -30.61 15.25
CA LEU A 343 -31.83 -31.81 15.90
C LEU A 343 -33.32 -31.75 16.29
N TYR A 344 -33.96 -30.56 16.26
CA TYR A 344 -35.37 -30.35 16.63
C TYR A 344 -36.19 -29.89 15.43
N GLN A 345 -36.84 -30.80 14.72
CA GLN A 345 -37.56 -30.55 13.46
C GLN A 345 -38.73 -29.53 13.57
N GLN A 346 -39.36 -29.36 14.70
CA GLN A 346 -40.42 -28.35 14.93
C GLN A 346 -39.86 -26.93 15.08
N GLY A 347 -38.64 -26.77 15.62
CA GLY A 347 -37.96 -25.48 15.76
C GLY A 347 -37.47 -24.90 14.41
N VAL A 348 -37.23 -25.76 13.44
CA VAL A 348 -36.72 -25.37 12.12
C VAL A 348 -37.68 -24.47 11.36
N ASN A 349 -39.00 -24.79 11.35
CA ASN A 349 -39.99 -24.01 10.59
C ASN A 349 -40.21 -22.61 11.19
N VAL A 350 -40.22 -22.49 12.52
CA VAL A 350 -40.36 -21.20 13.21
C VAL A 350 -39.12 -20.33 12.95
N LEU A 351 -37.93 -20.90 13.08
CA LEU A 351 -36.69 -20.18 12.82
C LEU A 351 -36.55 -19.75 11.36
N THR A 352 -36.91 -20.59 10.41
CA THR A 352 -36.93 -20.22 8.98
C THR A 352 -37.85 -19.04 8.73
N GLY A 353 -39.05 -19.02 9.34
CA GLY A 353 -39.95 -17.89 9.25
C GLY A 353 -39.39 -16.61 9.85
N LEU A 354 -38.75 -16.70 11.04
CA LEU A 354 -38.13 -15.55 11.70
C LEU A 354 -36.93 -14.99 10.88
N PHE A 355 -36.07 -15.87 10.36
CA PHE A 355 -34.95 -15.46 9.57
C PHE A 355 -35.34 -14.83 8.22
N LEU A 356 -36.36 -15.44 7.56
CA LEU A 356 -36.89 -14.86 6.33
C LEU A 356 -37.56 -13.49 6.58
N GLY A 357 -38.39 -13.38 7.63
CA GLY A 357 -39.02 -12.13 8.03
C GLY A 357 -37.97 -11.03 8.37
N GLY A 358 -36.95 -11.43 9.15
CA GLY A 358 -35.80 -10.56 9.45
C GLY A 358 -35.04 -10.12 8.20
N THR A 359 -34.80 -11.01 7.24
CA THR A 359 -34.16 -10.70 5.94
C THR A 359 -34.99 -9.66 5.18
N ILE A 360 -36.31 -9.86 5.04
CA ILE A 360 -37.19 -8.91 4.34
C ILE A 360 -37.19 -7.56 5.04
N TYR A 361 -37.25 -7.53 6.37
CA TYR A 361 -37.19 -6.27 7.12
C TYR A 361 -35.87 -5.53 6.95
N CYS A 362 -34.73 -6.21 7.02
CA CYS A 362 -33.42 -5.59 6.79
C CYS A 362 -33.28 -5.07 5.35
N LEU A 363 -33.79 -5.79 4.35
CA LEU A 363 -33.79 -5.35 2.96
C LEU A 363 -34.71 -4.16 2.74
N TYR A 364 -35.82 -4.06 3.48
CA TYR A 364 -36.70 -2.88 3.48
C TYR A 364 -35.95 -1.65 4.04
N ILE A 365 -35.28 -1.76 5.19
CA ILE A 365 -34.46 -0.68 5.75
C ILE A 365 -33.37 -0.25 4.76
N PHE A 366 -32.72 -1.21 4.12
CA PHE A 366 -31.69 -0.93 3.11
C PHE A 366 -32.28 -0.16 1.92
N TYR A 367 -33.46 -0.59 1.40
CA TYR A 367 -34.16 0.10 0.34
C TYR A 367 -34.57 1.52 0.75
N GLU A 368 -35.18 1.73 1.91
CA GLU A 368 -35.58 3.03 2.42
C GLU A 368 -34.37 3.99 2.53
N LYS A 369 -33.29 3.51 3.14
CA LYS A 369 -32.05 4.29 3.30
C LYS A 369 -31.46 4.75 1.97
N TRP A 370 -31.54 3.92 0.94
CA TRP A 370 -30.91 4.19 -0.36
C TRP A 370 -31.87 4.74 -1.41
N SER A 371 -33.18 4.72 -1.19
CA SER A 371 -34.20 5.27 -2.10
C SER A 371 -34.09 6.80 -2.26
N THR A 372 -33.49 7.48 -1.28
CA THR A 372 -33.28 8.93 -1.33
C THR A 372 -32.19 9.34 -2.31
N ASN A 373 -31.37 8.40 -2.76
CA ASN A 373 -30.28 8.66 -3.72
C ASN A 373 -30.49 7.82 -4.99
N GLN A 374 -31.14 8.40 -5.99
CA GLN A 374 -31.52 7.70 -7.24
C GLN A 374 -30.34 7.07 -7.98
N SER A 375 -29.13 7.66 -7.92
CA SER A 375 -27.94 7.13 -8.60
C SER A 375 -27.52 5.74 -8.11
N TYR A 376 -27.86 5.40 -6.87
CA TYR A 376 -27.55 4.10 -6.29
C TYR A 376 -28.69 3.09 -6.38
N LEU A 377 -29.93 3.56 -6.52
CA LEU A 377 -31.09 2.72 -6.49
C LEU A 377 -31.06 1.63 -7.56
N ASN A 378 -30.66 1.98 -8.78
CA ASN A 378 -30.56 1.05 -9.90
C ASN A 378 -29.56 -0.10 -9.67
N LEU A 379 -28.56 0.13 -8.84
CA LEU A 379 -27.57 -0.91 -8.50
C LEU A 379 -28.06 -1.83 -7.37
N TYR A 380 -28.70 -1.27 -6.35
CA TYR A 380 -29.08 -2.02 -5.15
C TYR A 380 -30.35 -2.83 -5.33
N ILE A 381 -31.27 -2.42 -6.19
CA ILE A 381 -32.46 -3.21 -6.54
C ILE A 381 -32.06 -4.62 -7.00
N PRO A 382 -31.14 -4.84 -7.94
CA PRO A 382 -30.69 -6.16 -8.33
C PRO A 382 -30.12 -7.00 -7.17
N ILE A 383 -29.38 -6.37 -6.24
CA ILE A 383 -28.84 -7.05 -5.05
C ILE A 383 -29.98 -7.55 -4.13
N ILE A 384 -30.96 -6.67 -3.88
CA ILE A 384 -32.13 -7.02 -3.06
C ILE A 384 -32.89 -8.19 -3.69
N PHE A 385 -33.20 -8.11 -4.99
CA PHE A 385 -33.88 -9.19 -5.72
C PHE A 385 -33.07 -10.50 -5.69
N LEU A 386 -31.76 -10.44 -5.87
CA LEU A 386 -30.89 -11.60 -5.83
C LEU A 386 -30.94 -12.28 -4.46
N ILE A 387 -30.88 -11.51 -3.36
CA ILE A 387 -30.98 -12.03 -2.00
C ILE A 387 -32.36 -12.66 -1.76
N MET A 388 -33.45 -12.00 -2.18
CA MET A 388 -34.82 -12.51 -2.03
C MET A 388 -35.05 -13.80 -2.82
N ILE A 389 -34.63 -13.85 -4.09
CA ILE A 389 -34.75 -15.05 -4.93
C ILE A 389 -34.01 -16.22 -4.27
N PHE A 390 -32.75 -15.98 -3.82
CA PHE A 390 -31.94 -17.01 -3.19
C PHE A 390 -32.56 -17.48 -1.84
N ALA A 391 -33.18 -16.57 -1.07
CA ALA A 391 -33.92 -16.87 0.14
C ALA A 391 -35.13 -17.77 -0.14
N ILE A 392 -35.93 -17.45 -1.17
CA ILE A 392 -37.12 -18.23 -1.58
C ILE A 392 -36.72 -19.61 -2.06
N LEU A 393 -35.67 -19.74 -2.88
CA LEU A 393 -35.19 -21.03 -3.38
C LEU A 393 -34.65 -21.95 -2.26
N ASN A 394 -34.29 -21.39 -1.11
CA ASN A 394 -33.71 -22.11 0.02
C ASN A 394 -34.58 -22.06 1.28
N LEU A 395 -35.91 -21.90 1.16
CA LEU A 395 -36.85 -21.75 2.29
C LEU A 395 -36.74 -22.83 3.39
N LYS A 396 -36.38 -24.04 3.01
CA LYS A 396 -36.28 -25.18 3.97
C LYS A 396 -34.89 -25.31 4.61
N ASN A 397 -33.95 -24.46 4.26
CA ASN A 397 -32.56 -24.53 4.73
C ASN A 397 -32.28 -23.42 5.75
N VAL A 398 -32.42 -23.74 7.05
CA VAL A 398 -32.19 -22.78 8.16
C VAL A 398 -30.82 -22.15 8.13
N VAL A 399 -29.79 -22.92 7.75
CA VAL A 399 -28.41 -22.41 7.64
C VAL A 399 -28.33 -21.32 6.58
N VAL A 400 -28.94 -21.54 5.41
CA VAL A 400 -28.96 -20.53 4.32
C VAL A 400 -29.77 -19.31 4.77
N GLN A 401 -30.92 -19.48 5.38
CA GLN A 401 -31.77 -18.39 5.85
C GLN A 401 -31.05 -17.50 6.88
N LEU A 402 -30.37 -18.11 7.86
CA LEU A 402 -29.60 -17.35 8.84
C LEU A 402 -28.43 -16.54 8.15
N ASN A 403 -27.73 -17.17 7.23
CA ASN A 403 -26.64 -16.47 6.53
C ASN A 403 -27.16 -15.31 5.66
N LEU A 404 -28.32 -15.49 5.01
CA LEU A 404 -28.95 -14.40 4.26
C LEU A 404 -29.43 -13.28 5.17
N LEU A 405 -29.94 -13.60 6.36
CA LEU A 405 -30.27 -12.61 7.38
C LEU A 405 -29.01 -11.81 7.76
N ILE A 406 -27.89 -12.47 8.04
CA ILE A 406 -26.63 -11.79 8.39
C ILE A 406 -26.17 -10.90 7.23
N VAL A 407 -26.20 -11.37 5.98
CA VAL A 407 -25.89 -10.56 4.79
C VAL A 407 -26.81 -9.35 4.70
N SER A 408 -28.12 -9.54 4.94
CA SER A 408 -29.10 -8.45 4.89
C SER A 408 -28.87 -7.42 6.00
N VAL A 409 -28.46 -7.86 7.20
CA VAL A 409 -28.03 -6.97 8.30
C VAL A 409 -26.81 -6.16 7.88
N ILE A 410 -25.80 -6.79 7.27
CA ILE A 410 -24.61 -6.09 6.76
C ILE A 410 -25.04 -4.97 5.82
N PHE A 411 -25.86 -5.28 4.80
CA PHE A 411 -26.32 -4.27 3.84
C PHE A 411 -27.19 -3.18 4.47
N SER A 412 -28.02 -3.51 5.47
CA SER A 412 -28.81 -2.49 6.17
C SER A 412 -27.98 -1.54 7.02
N THR A 413 -26.80 -1.95 7.47
CA THR A 413 -25.90 -1.14 8.30
C THR A 413 -24.90 -0.32 7.49
N ILE A 414 -24.55 -0.72 6.28
CA ILE A 414 -23.65 0.00 5.38
C ILE A 414 -24.18 1.42 5.12
N SER A 415 -23.27 2.40 5.22
CA SER A 415 -23.60 3.82 4.97
C SER A 415 -22.54 4.55 4.15
N PHE A 416 -21.29 4.31 4.43
CA PHE A 416 -20.15 5.01 3.85
C PHE A 416 -19.66 4.37 2.53
N LEU A 417 -19.57 3.06 2.48
CA LEU A 417 -18.94 2.35 1.36
C LEU A 417 -19.54 2.65 -0.02
N PRO A 418 -20.87 2.77 -0.21
CA PRO A 418 -21.41 3.10 -1.54
C PRO A 418 -20.98 4.47 -2.04
N HIS A 419 -20.97 5.48 -1.15
CA HIS A 419 -20.49 6.82 -1.48
C HIS A 419 -18.99 6.79 -1.75
N TRP A 420 -18.23 6.03 -0.96
CA TRP A 420 -16.78 5.90 -1.09
C TRP A 420 -16.38 5.19 -2.39
N LEU A 421 -17.10 4.13 -2.80
CA LEU A 421 -16.93 3.49 -4.10
C LEU A 421 -17.19 4.44 -5.27
N ASN A 422 -18.32 5.14 -5.21
CA ASN A 422 -18.65 6.12 -6.24
C ASN A 422 -17.60 7.22 -6.31
N TRP A 423 -17.22 7.80 -5.15
CA TRP A 423 -16.18 8.82 -5.07
C TRP A 423 -14.86 8.38 -5.68
N ASN A 424 -14.44 7.14 -5.41
CA ASN A 424 -13.21 6.58 -5.94
C ASN A 424 -13.29 6.33 -7.46
N PHE A 425 -14.33 5.65 -7.93
CA PHE A 425 -14.35 5.10 -9.28
C PHE A 425 -14.90 6.04 -10.34
N THR A 426 -15.58 7.13 -9.96
CA THR A 426 -15.83 8.25 -10.90
C THR A 426 -14.56 9.03 -11.25
N GLY A 427 -13.49 8.80 -10.52
CA GLY A 427 -12.18 9.37 -10.81
C GLY A 427 -12.03 10.85 -10.45
N TYR A 428 -10.86 11.39 -10.72
CA TYR A 428 -10.59 12.82 -10.63
C TYR A 428 -11.44 13.59 -11.62
N GLU A 429 -11.55 13.09 -12.85
CA GLU A 429 -12.31 13.66 -13.97
C GLU A 429 -13.81 13.77 -13.67
N GLY A 430 -14.33 12.93 -12.78
CA GLY A 430 -15.73 12.96 -12.33
C GLY A 430 -16.01 13.91 -11.17
N LYS A 431 -15.06 14.71 -10.68
CA LYS A 431 -15.28 15.70 -9.63
C LYS A 431 -15.83 17.01 -10.21
N ASN A 432 -16.75 17.65 -9.48
CA ASN A 432 -17.38 18.88 -9.93
C ASN A 432 -16.38 20.00 -10.25
N ASP A 433 -15.30 20.07 -9.48
CA ASP A 433 -14.28 21.12 -9.60
C ASP A 433 -13.04 20.67 -10.41
N TRP A 434 -13.11 19.54 -11.12
CA TRP A 434 -11.98 19.03 -11.89
C TRP A 434 -11.44 20.00 -12.93
N ASN A 435 -12.30 20.82 -13.53
CA ASN A 435 -11.90 21.84 -14.48
C ASN A 435 -10.86 22.84 -13.94
N GLN A 436 -10.87 23.12 -12.63
CA GLN A 436 -9.87 23.99 -11.98
C GLN A 436 -8.49 23.33 -11.99
N ILE A 437 -8.40 22.03 -11.65
CA ILE A 437 -7.17 21.25 -11.70
C ILE A 437 -6.68 21.09 -13.16
N GLN A 438 -7.60 20.79 -14.09
CA GLN A 438 -7.27 20.64 -15.50
C GLN A 438 -6.72 21.95 -16.10
N SER A 439 -7.30 23.10 -15.74
CA SER A 439 -6.81 24.41 -16.14
C SER A 439 -5.39 24.65 -15.60
N LEU A 440 -5.15 24.38 -14.32
CA LEU A 440 -3.82 24.48 -13.71
C LEU A 440 -2.79 23.61 -14.46
N TYR A 441 -3.11 22.33 -14.68
CA TYR A 441 -2.19 21.39 -15.33
C TYR A 441 -1.88 21.80 -16.79
N THR A 442 -2.89 22.29 -17.51
CA THR A 442 -2.71 22.81 -18.89
C THR A 442 -1.76 24.01 -18.92
N GLN A 443 -1.88 24.91 -17.95
CA GLN A 443 -1.00 26.08 -17.88
C GLN A 443 0.42 25.70 -17.41
N LEU A 444 0.56 24.76 -16.48
CA LEU A 444 1.88 24.23 -16.09
C LEU A 444 2.61 23.59 -17.27
N ASP A 445 1.91 22.87 -18.16
CA ASP A 445 2.54 22.28 -19.35
C ASP A 445 3.05 23.30 -20.38
N ASN A 446 2.68 24.58 -20.27
CA ASN A 446 3.29 25.64 -21.08
C ASN A 446 4.64 26.12 -20.51
N LEU A 447 4.96 25.85 -19.26
CA LEU A 447 6.24 26.17 -18.63
C LEU A 447 7.33 25.17 -19.02
N LYS A 448 8.58 25.45 -18.73
CA LYS A 448 9.69 24.49 -18.85
C LYS A 448 9.50 23.37 -17.82
N PRO A 449 9.83 22.10 -18.15
CA PRO A 449 9.81 21.04 -17.15
C PRO A 449 10.63 21.41 -15.91
N GLY A 450 10.04 21.25 -14.74
CA GLY A 450 10.66 21.63 -13.47
C GLY A 450 10.09 20.85 -12.29
N ARG A 451 10.69 21.05 -11.13
CA ARG A 451 10.28 20.49 -9.86
C ARG A 451 9.31 21.45 -9.16
N ILE A 452 8.16 20.97 -8.80
CA ILE A 452 7.08 21.76 -8.19
C ILE A 452 6.98 21.43 -6.70
N MET A 453 6.84 22.46 -5.87
CA MET A 453 6.31 22.38 -4.52
C MET A 453 4.93 23.03 -4.49
N TRP A 454 4.01 22.53 -3.67
CA TRP A 454 2.69 23.11 -3.52
C TRP A 454 2.25 23.18 -2.06
N GLU A 455 1.36 24.12 -1.75
CA GLU A 455 0.76 24.27 -0.43
C GLU A 455 -0.23 23.15 -0.16
N PRO A 456 0.00 22.20 0.79
CA PRO A 456 -0.98 21.19 1.17
C PRO A 456 -2.14 21.82 1.94
N ASN A 457 -3.38 21.40 1.59
CA ASN A 457 -4.58 21.86 2.26
C ASN A 457 -5.68 20.79 2.24
N SER A 458 -6.36 20.57 3.38
CA SER A 458 -7.46 19.61 3.50
C SER A 458 -8.64 19.92 2.57
N ASP A 459 -8.86 21.20 2.24
CA ASP A 459 -9.98 21.65 1.40
C ASP A 459 -9.83 21.21 -0.07
N MET A 460 -8.62 20.79 -0.48
CA MET A 460 -8.40 20.15 -1.79
C MET A 460 -9.10 18.79 -1.91
N ASN A 461 -9.65 18.23 -0.81
CA ASN A 461 -10.43 16.99 -0.88
C ASN A 461 -11.58 17.05 -1.88
N LYS A 462 -12.13 18.23 -2.18
CA LYS A 462 -13.14 18.41 -3.22
C LYS A 462 -12.70 17.95 -4.62
N TYR A 463 -11.40 17.94 -4.89
CA TYR A 463 -10.82 17.46 -6.15
C TYR A 463 -10.56 15.95 -6.17
N GLY A 464 -10.89 15.22 -5.07
CA GLY A 464 -10.72 13.77 -4.99
C GLY A 464 -9.94 13.29 -3.77
N THR A 465 -8.93 14.04 -3.36
CA THR A 465 -8.13 13.82 -2.14
C THR A 465 -7.44 15.14 -1.75
N PRO A 466 -7.12 15.35 -0.46
CA PRO A 466 -6.29 16.49 -0.06
C PRO A 466 -4.93 16.56 -0.77
N MET A 467 -4.47 15.43 -1.30
CA MET A 467 -3.18 15.25 -1.94
C MET A 467 -3.29 15.20 -3.48
N THR A 468 -4.29 15.84 -4.07
CA THR A 468 -4.57 15.79 -5.52
C THR A 468 -3.35 16.19 -6.36
N LEU A 469 -2.60 17.22 -5.95
CA LEU A 469 -1.44 17.70 -6.70
C LEU A 469 -0.25 16.73 -6.69
N MET A 470 -0.26 15.65 -5.91
CA MET A 470 0.70 14.54 -6.08
C MET A 470 0.64 13.91 -7.47
N THR A 471 -0.48 14.08 -8.20
CA THR A 471 -0.66 13.56 -9.55
C THR A 471 -0.03 14.43 -10.63
N ILE A 472 0.62 15.55 -10.29
CA ILE A 472 1.36 16.42 -11.23
C ILE A 472 2.25 15.60 -12.18
N PRO A 473 3.09 14.63 -11.72
CA PRO A 473 3.95 13.87 -12.64
C PRO A 473 3.18 12.96 -13.61
N TYR A 474 1.94 12.60 -13.29
CA TYR A 474 1.10 11.77 -14.17
C TYR A 474 0.40 12.58 -15.27
N PHE A 475 -0.11 13.77 -14.91
CA PHE A 475 -0.89 14.61 -15.82
C PHE A 475 -0.08 15.68 -16.55
N THR A 476 1.16 15.95 -16.12
CA THR A 476 2.03 16.99 -16.66
C THR A 476 3.45 16.47 -16.90
N LYS A 477 4.30 17.29 -17.53
CA LYS A 477 5.72 17.00 -17.71
C LYS A 477 6.60 17.39 -16.50
N HIS A 478 6.01 17.80 -15.39
CA HIS A 478 6.69 18.26 -14.20
C HIS A 478 6.86 17.15 -13.18
N THR A 479 7.89 17.29 -12.32
CA THR A 479 8.07 16.47 -11.11
C THR A 479 7.59 17.26 -9.89
N SER A 480 7.31 16.57 -8.77
CA SER A 480 6.87 17.23 -7.55
C SER A 480 7.85 17.00 -6.42
N MET A 481 7.99 17.98 -5.51
CA MET A 481 8.74 17.77 -4.27
C MET A 481 7.88 17.08 -3.21
N GLU A 482 6.57 17.14 -3.33
CA GLU A 482 5.58 16.47 -2.49
C GLU A 482 5.08 15.21 -3.18
N GLY A 483 4.93 14.12 -2.44
CA GLY A 483 4.47 12.83 -2.97
C GLY A 483 4.00 11.87 -1.89
N LEU A 484 3.86 10.60 -2.24
CA LEU A 484 3.62 9.49 -1.32
C LEU A 484 4.89 8.61 -1.22
N TYR A 485 4.84 7.51 -0.49
CA TYR A 485 5.97 6.63 -0.22
C TYR A 485 7.08 7.32 0.59
N PHE A 486 6.65 8.10 1.57
CA PHE A 486 7.52 8.93 2.44
C PHE A 486 8.73 8.15 2.99
N ASP A 487 8.51 6.89 3.39
CA ASP A 487 9.58 6.03 3.89
C ASP A 487 10.66 5.71 2.84
N SER A 488 10.36 5.90 1.54
CA SER A 488 11.24 5.52 0.44
C SER A 488 12.27 6.58 0.07
N SER A 489 12.22 7.78 0.64
CA SER A 489 13.17 8.85 0.33
C SER A 489 13.81 9.42 1.58
N ILE A 490 15.15 9.49 1.58
CA ILE A 490 15.93 10.14 2.63
C ILE A 490 15.86 11.68 2.59
N THR A 491 15.25 12.26 1.54
CA THR A 491 15.00 13.70 1.42
C THR A 491 13.66 14.11 2.05
N THR A 492 12.78 13.16 2.31
CA THR A 492 11.43 13.38 2.88
C THR A 492 11.41 14.25 4.15
N PRO A 493 12.28 14.04 5.16
CA PRO A 493 12.25 14.87 6.37
C PRO A 493 12.51 16.37 6.07
N PHE A 494 13.45 16.66 5.21
CA PHE A 494 13.83 18.04 4.83
C PHE A 494 12.72 18.71 4.01
N HIS A 495 12.05 17.95 3.14
CA HIS A 495 10.87 18.40 2.41
C HIS A 495 9.76 18.80 3.38
N PHE A 496 9.43 17.97 4.40
CA PHE A 496 8.38 18.30 5.37
C PHE A 496 8.72 19.52 6.23
N ILE A 497 10.01 19.75 6.56
CA ILE A 497 10.44 20.97 7.23
C ILE A 497 10.16 22.18 6.34
N SER A 498 10.56 22.15 5.05
CA SER A 498 10.30 23.22 4.11
C SER A 498 8.81 23.53 3.97
N VAL A 499 8.00 22.53 3.68
CA VAL A 499 6.55 22.73 3.45
C VAL A 499 5.82 23.21 4.71
N SER A 500 6.36 22.93 5.90
CA SER A 500 5.75 23.40 7.15
C SER A 500 5.77 24.94 7.27
N GLY A 501 6.74 25.61 6.69
CA GLY A 501 6.80 27.08 6.59
C GLY A 501 5.88 27.65 5.50
N LEU A 502 5.65 26.89 4.44
CA LEU A 502 4.96 27.31 3.21
C LEU A 502 3.45 27.06 3.22
N ALA A 503 2.92 26.35 4.22
CA ALA A 503 1.51 25.99 4.28
C ALA A 503 0.80 26.67 5.44
N LYS A 504 -0.44 27.11 5.21
CA LYS A 504 -1.31 27.63 6.27
C LYS A 504 -1.62 26.56 7.33
N ARG A 505 -1.77 25.29 6.92
CA ARG A 505 -2.10 24.15 7.81
C ARG A 505 -1.24 22.93 7.41
N PRO A 506 0.04 22.94 7.78
CA PRO A 506 0.93 21.81 7.45
C PRO A 506 0.54 20.56 8.22
N SER A 507 0.76 19.39 7.61
CA SER A 507 0.42 18.10 8.21
C SER A 507 1.43 17.63 9.27
N ASN A 508 2.71 18.04 9.17
CA ASN A 508 3.81 17.69 10.10
C ASN A 508 3.88 16.18 10.46
N PRO A 509 3.95 15.27 9.49
CA PRO A 509 3.69 13.85 9.74
C PRO A 509 4.87 13.09 10.36
N VAL A 510 6.10 13.62 10.27
CA VAL A 510 7.30 12.96 10.80
C VAL A 510 7.55 13.43 12.22
N GLY A 511 7.53 12.51 13.19
CA GLY A 511 7.82 12.84 14.59
C GLY A 511 9.29 13.25 14.81
N GLY A 512 9.51 14.16 15.76
CA GLY A 512 10.86 14.57 16.20
C GLY A 512 11.57 15.60 15.32
N LEU A 513 10.94 16.11 14.23
CA LEU A 513 11.49 17.18 13.41
C LEU A 513 11.16 18.57 14.00
N SER A 514 12.11 19.52 13.85
CA SER A 514 11.91 20.93 14.20
C SER A 514 11.21 21.65 13.05
N TYR A 515 9.87 21.62 13.05
CA TYR A 515 9.07 22.30 12.03
C TYR A 515 9.11 23.82 12.16
N ILE A 516 9.12 24.50 11.02
CA ILE A 516 9.19 25.98 10.92
C ILE A 516 7.82 26.61 10.63
N ASN A 517 6.78 26.11 11.25
CA ASN A 517 5.41 26.60 11.05
C ASN A 517 5.35 28.12 11.11
N ASN A 518 4.66 28.76 10.17
CA ASN A 518 4.50 30.22 10.04
C ASN A 518 5.78 31.03 9.70
N GLN A 519 6.89 30.38 9.38
CA GLN A 519 8.13 31.05 8.92
C GLN A 519 8.22 30.97 7.41
N PHE A 520 7.39 31.74 6.70
CA PHE A 520 7.25 31.65 5.24
C PHE A 520 8.58 31.90 4.50
N ASP A 521 9.31 32.97 4.85
CA ASP A 521 10.55 33.32 4.18
C ASP A 521 11.60 32.20 4.31
N LYS A 522 11.71 31.60 5.49
CA LYS A 522 12.59 30.44 5.71
C LYS A 522 12.13 29.21 4.90
N GLY A 523 10.83 29.01 4.77
CA GLY A 523 10.28 27.97 3.87
C GLY A 523 10.68 28.21 2.42
N VAL A 524 10.68 29.47 1.96
CA VAL A 524 11.14 29.86 0.62
C VAL A 524 12.63 29.61 0.45
N ASP A 525 13.48 29.92 1.45
CA ASP A 525 14.91 29.61 1.42
C ASP A 525 15.14 28.12 1.16
N TYR A 526 14.40 27.27 1.84
CA TYR A 526 14.49 25.83 1.65
C TYR A 526 13.98 25.33 0.28
N LEU A 527 13.13 26.10 -0.45
CA LEU A 527 12.80 25.78 -1.83
C LEU A 527 14.03 25.84 -2.73
N TYR A 528 14.88 26.86 -2.52
CA TYR A 528 16.16 26.99 -3.25
C TYR A 528 17.07 25.79 -2.94
N ASP A 529 17.24 25.48 -1.67
CA ASP A 529 18.09 24.37 -1.24
C ASP A 529 17.60 23.03 -1.79
N LEU A 530 16.30 22.83 -1.89
CA LEU A 530 15.68 21.63 -2.44
C LEU A 530 15.61 21.63 -3.98
N GLY A 531 16.07 22.71 -4.64
CA GLY A 531 16.08 22.80 -6.10
C GLY A 531 14.69 22.81 -6.71
N VAL A 532 13.75 23.48 -6.06
CA VAL A 532 12.37 23.66 -6.57
C VAL A 532 12.38 24.76 -7.63
N ASP A 533 11.66 24.56 -8.75
CA ASP A 533 11.54 25.54 -9.83
C ASP A 533 10.25 26.36 -9.71
N TYR A 534 9.19 25.73 -9.22
CA TYR A 534 7.87 26.36 -9.13
C TYR A 534 7.20 26.07 -7.78
N PHE A 535 6.57 27.10 -7.22
CA PHE A 535 5.77 27.00 -6.02
C PHE A 535 4.29 27.31 -6.33
N ILE A 536 3.37 26.45 -5.90
CA ILE A 536 1.93 26.63 -6.09
C ILE A 536 1.29 26.93 -4.75
N THR A 537 0.62 28.06 -4.64
CA THR A 537 -0.19 28.46 -3.49
C THR A 537 -1.65 28.04 -3.71
N TYR A 538 -2.39 27.88 -2.63
CA TYR A 538 -3.82 27.55 -2.65
C TYR A 538 -4.66 28.51 -1.82
N THR A 539 -4.14 29.01 -0.70
CA THR A 539 -4.86 29.94 0.18
C THR A 539 -4.45 31.38 -0.09
N GLU A 540 -5.41 32.32 -0.01
CA GLU A 540 -5.15 33.75 -0.17
C GLU A 540 -4.06 34.26 0.79
N GLU A 541 -3.95 33.68 2.00
CA GLU A 541 -2.93 34.03 2.97
C GLU A 541 -1.52 33.73 2.46
N ILE A 542 -1.30 32.52 1.94
CA ILE A 542 0.02 32.09 1.42
C ILE A 542 0.31 32.79 0.10
N GLU A 543 -0.69 32.98 -0.76
CA GLU A 543 -0.57 33.74 -2.00
C GLU A 543 -0.10 35.18 -1.71
N SER A 544 -0.73 35.86 -0.74
CA SER A 544 -0.34 37.23 -0.34
C SER A 544 1.12 37.30 0.15
N LYS A 545 1.55 36.31 0.95
CA LYS A 545 2.96 36.21 1.38
C LYS A 545 3.89 35.98 0.19
N ALA A 546 3.50 35.12 -0.76
CA ALA A 546 4.30 34.82 -1.94
C ALA A 546 4.41 36.04 -2.90
N MET A 547 3.32 36.80 -3.08
CA MET A 547 3.31 38.07 -3.87
C MET A 547 4.23 39.13 -3.30
N ASN A 548 4.43 39.15 -1.98
CA ASN A 548 5.28 40.12 -1.29
C ASN A 548 6.73 39.66 -1.10
N SER A 549 7.06 38.45 -1.55
CA SER A 549 8.42 37.89 -1.42
C SER A 549 9.31 38.33 -2.59
N ASP A 550 10.45 38.95 -2.30
CA ASP A 550 11.46 39.33 -3.32
C ASP A 550 12.11 38.11 -4.00
N ARG A 551 11.90 36.92 -3.47
CA ARG A 551 12.51 35.66 -3.92
C ARG A 551 11.62 34.84 -4.84
N LEU A 552 10.35 35.22 -4.98
CA LEU A 552 9.38 34.53 -5.80
C LEU A 552 8.89 35.44 -6.92
N THR A 553 8.81 34.92 -8.13
CA THR A 553 8.27 35.66 -9.27
C THR A 553 6.93 35.10 -9.65
N PHE A 554 5.88 35.90 -9.55
CA PHE A 554 4.55 35.52 -9.99
C PHE A 554 4.51 35.20 -11.49
N LEU A 555 3.93 34.05 -11.87
CA LEU A 555 3.80 33.65 -13.27
C LEU A 555 2.38 33.77 -13.77
N PHE A 556 1.44 33.11 -13.11
CA PHE A 556 0.02 33.13 -13.48
C PHE A 556 -0.88 32.66 -12.32
N SER A 557 -2.17 32.97 -12.42
CA SER A 557 -3.20 32.43 -11.55
C SER A 557 -4.16 31.52 -12.34
N SER A 558 -4.54 30.41 -11.75
CA SER A 558 -5.57 29.48 -12.21
C SER A 558 -6.46 29.14 -11.01
N GLU A 559 -7.42 30.02 -10.75
CA GLU A 559 -8.26 29.99 -9.55
C GLU A 559 -8.68 28.58 -9.11
N PRO A 560 -8.43 28.20 -7.85
CA PRO A 560 -7.91 29.02 -6.73
C PRO A 560 -6.38 28.95 -6.56
N PHE A 561 -5.62 28.53 -7.55
CA PHE A 561 -4.17 28.35 -7.48
C PHE A 561 -3.44 29.54 -8.08
N SER A 562 -2.32 29.93 -7.46
CA SER A 562 -1.36 30.86 -8.03
C SER A 562 0.03 30.22 -8.10
N VAL A 563 0.73 30.42 -9.20
CA VAL A 563 2.01 29.78 -9.53
C VAL A 563 3.12 30.82 -9.55
N PHE A 564 4.21 30.50 -8.85
CA PHE A 564 5.39 31.34 -8.69
C PHE A 564 6.63 30.59 -9.17
N GLU A 565 7.53 31.28 -9.86
CA GLU A 565 8.87 30.78 -10.18
C GLU A 565 9.79 30.97 -8.99
N VAL A 566 10.54 29.91 -8.69
CA VAL A 566 11.64 29.89 -7.71
C VAL A 566 12.92 29.81 -8.50
N ASN A 567 13.73 30.84 -8.51
CA ASN A 567 14.92 30.92 -9.36
C ASN A 567 16.08 30.05 -8.83
N SER A 568 15.84 28.75 -8.67
CA SER A 568 16.77 27.78 -8.09
C SER A 568 17.62 27.07 -9.14
N SER A 569 18.83 26.61 -8.74
CA SER A 569 19.71 25.79 -9.57
C SER A 569 19.59 24.30 -9.23
N LYS A 570 19.70 23.43 -10.24
CA LYS A 570 19.77 21.95 -10.04
C LYS A 570 21.18 21.47 -9.76
N ILE A 571 22.18 22.19 -10.20
CA ILE A 571 23.59 21.83 -10.03
C ILE A 571 24.34 23.11 -9.64
N GLU A 572 25.16 23.05 -8.59
CA GLU A 572 25.92 24.14 -8.06
C GLU A 572 27.30 23.67 -7.57
N LEU A 573 28.30 24.55 -7.49
CA LEU A 573 29.55 24.27 -6.79
C LEU A 573 29.35 24.43 -5.30
N ILE A 574 29.96 23.53 -4.52
CA ILE A 574 29.98 23.67 -3.06
C ILE A 574 31.14 24.61 -2.72
N SER A 575 30.83 25.87 -2.42
CA SER A 575 31.77 26.88 -1.94
C SER A 575 31.73 27.04 -0.41
N GLN A 576 30.71 26.50 0.24
CA GLN A 576 30.54 26.52 1.69
C GLN A 576 31.57 25.61 2.38
N ASP A 577 31.81 25.83 3.66
CA ASP A 577 32.66 24.97 4.47
C ASP A 577 32.16 23.51 4.46
N ILE A 578 33.10 22.55 4.32
CA ILE A 578 32.79 21.15 4.24
C ILE A 578 33.02 20.45 5.58
N VAL A 579 31.98 19.90 6.15
CA VAL A 579 32.04 19.00 7.29
C VAL A 579 32.09 17.55 6.77
N VAL A 580 33.29 16.96 6.78
CA VAL A 580 33.46 15.57 6.34
C VAL A 580 32.90 14.61 7.38
N PHE A 581 31.95 13.79 6.98
CA PHE A 581 31.40 12.70 7.76
C PHE A 581 31.98 11.37 7.29
N SER A 582 32.76 10.71 8.12
CA SER A 582 33.33 9.38 7.78
C SER A 582 32.32 8.30 8.13
N LYS A 583 31.83 7.56 7.13
CA LYS A 583 31.00 6.38 7.35
C LYS A 583 31.84 5.33 8.08
N VAL A 584 31.56 5.13 9.36
CA VAL A 584 32.16 4.02 10.13
C VAL A 584 31.52 2.74 9.63
N ASN A 585 32.28 1.91 8.92
CA ASN A 585 31.86 0.56 8.55
C ASN A 585 31.73 -0.30 9.82
N LYS A 586 30.67 -0.14 10.58
CA LYS A 586 30.27 -1.14 11.55
C LYS A 586 29.64 -2.30 10.77
N GLN A 587 30.30 -3.46 10.79
CA GLN A 587 29.69 -4.74 10.45
C GLN A 587 28.60 -5.03 11.50
N GLU A 588 27.47 -4.39 11.37
CA GLU A 588 26.30 -4.72 12.17
C GLU A 588 25.54 -5.81 11.42
N GLY A 589 25.22 -6.91 12.13
CA GLY A 589 24.48 -8.02 11.56
C GLY A 589 23.08 -7.58 11.10
N ILE A 590 22.54 -8.25 10.08
CA ILE A 590 21.20 -8.00 9.49
C ILE A 590 20.12 -7.86 10.58
N LEU A 591 20.22 -8.62 11.68
CA LEU A 591 19.27 -8.55 12.80
C LEU A 591 19.37 -7.25 13.60
N SER A 592 20.55 -6.68 13.78
CA SER A 592 20.70 -5.40 14.49
C SER A 592 20.17 -4.23 13.67
N SER A 593 20.25 -4.31 12.34
CA SER A 593 19.66 -3.30 11.45
C SER A 593 18.14 -3.35 11.41
N LEU A 594 17.51 -4.51 11.64
CA LEU A 594 16.05 -4.67 11.64
C LEU A 594 15.37 -4.12 12.91
N PHE A 595 16.10 -4.05 14.03
CA PHE A 595 15.54 -3.67 15.34
C PHE A 595 16.07 -2.33 15.90
N ARG A 596 16.99 -1.68 15.19
CA ARG A 596 17.43 -0.33 15.56
C ARG A 596 16.45 0.72 15.07
N ASP A 597 16.51 1.85 15.74
CA ASP A 597 16.07 3.15 15.21
C ASP A 597 17.04 3.54 14.07
N THR A 598 17.01 2.72 13.00
CA THR A 598 17.99 2.68 11.89
C THR A 598 17.81 3.86 10.94
N ASN A 599 16.78 4.67 11.16
CA ASN A 599 16.38 5.68 10.22
C ASN A 599 17.04 7.03 10.48
N ILE A 600 17.60 7.23 11.66
CA ILE A 600 18.49 8.33 11.95
C ILE A 600 19.90 7.77 11.88
N THR A 601 20.42 7.60 10.66
CA THR A 601 21.86 7.37 10.49
C THR A 601 22.60 8.55 11.12
N ASN A 602 23.81 8.33 11.64
CA ASN A 602 24.63 9.44 12.15
C ASN A 602 24.79 10.58 11.12
N PHE A 603 24.74 10.26 9.80
CA PHE A 603 24.71 11.26 8.75
C PHE A 603 23.41 12.07 8.77
N PHE A 604 22.23 11.42 8.86
CA PHE A 604 20.94 12.14 8.89
C PHE A 604 20.92 13.13 10.06
N GLN A 605 21.31 12.67 11.24
CA GLN A 605 21.36 13.53 12.43
C GLN A 605 22.27 14.74 12.19
N LYS A 606 23.45 14.52 11.61
CA LYS A 606 24.40 15.60 11.31
C LYS A 606 23.90 16.54 10.24
N ALA A 607 23.30 16.01 9.18
CA ALA A 607 22.69 16.82 8.12
C ALA A 607 21.50 17.61 8.63
N TYR A 608 20.70 17.00 9.52
CA TYR A 608 19.55 17.63 10.15
C TYR A 608 19.96 18.79 11.09
N GLU A 609 20.96 18.57 11.96
CA GLU A 609 21.51 19.59 12.84
C GLU A 609 22.06 20.82 12.09
N ASN A 610 22.53 20.63 10.84
CA ASN A 610 23.08 21.68 10.00
C ASN A 610 22.14 22.11 8.86
N PHE A 611 20.87 21.72 8.87
CA PHE A 611 19.94 22.06 7.78
C PHE A 611 19.71 23.57 7.65
N ASP A 612 19.67 24.28 8.76
CA ASP A 612 19.52 25.74 8.80
C ASP A 612 20.80 26.51 8.38
N GLU A 613 21.92 25.83 8.25
CA GLU A 613 23.24 26.41 7.97
C GLU A 613 23.79 25.99 6.61
N LEU A 614 22.91 25.57 5.66
CA LEU A 614 23.34 25.06 4.36
C LEU A 614 24.08 26.09 3.51
N ASP A 615 23.83 27.38 3.73
CA ASP A 615 24.56 28.46 3.08
C ASP A 615 25.98 28.64 3.63
N GLU A 616 26.25 28.25 4.87
CA GLU A 616 27.53 28.39 5.53
C GLU A 616 28.37 27.12 5.40
N LYS A 617 27.76 25.93 5.55
CA LYS A 617 28.44 24.65 5.53
C LYS A 617 27.62 23.51 4.97
N ARG A 618 28.31 22.52 4.38
CA ARG A 618 27.71 21.29 3.87
C ARG A 618 28.33 20.06 4.53
N VAL A 619 27.52 19.12 4.96
CA VAL A 619 27.97 17.82 5.45
C VAL A 619 28.12 16.87 4.27
N VAL A 620 29.30 16.25 4.10
CA VAL A 620 29.58 15.31 3.02
C VAL A 620 30.01 13.96 3.61
N GLU A 621 29.30 12.89 3.26
CA GLU A 621 29.62 11.53 3.69
C GLU A 621 30.66 10.88 2.78
N VAL A 622 31.76 10.42 3.34
CA VAL A 622 32.82 9.70 2.61
C VAL A 622 33.10 8.33 3.23
N SER A 623 33.32 7.33 2.40
CA SER A 623 33.65 5.98 2.84
C SER A 623 35.15 5.74 3.05
N ASN A 624 36.02 6.60 2.50
CA ASN A 624 37.48 6.53 2.58
C ASN A 624 38.05 7.89 2.99
N LYS A 625 39.32 7.94 3.42
CA LYS A 625 40.05 9.19 3.71
C LYS A 625 40.32 9.99 2.44
N ILE A 626 39.29 10.43 1.75
CA ILE A 626 39.38 11.34 0.61
C ILE A 626 39.35 12.75 1.17
N LEU A 627 40.36 13.58 0.80
CA LEU A 627 40.35 15.00 1.13
C LEU A 627 39.37 15.69 0.18
N ILE A 628 38.25 16.15 0.70
CA ILE A 628 37.29 16.96 -0.04
C ILE A 628 37.47 18.41 0.44
N GLN A 629 37.55 19.34 -0.48
CA GLN A 629 37.68 20.78 -0.21
C GLN A 629 36.55 21.56 -0.89
N PRO A 630 36.10 22.66 -0.31
CA PRO A 630 35.18 23.57 -0.97
C PRO A 630 35.78 24.14 -2.23
N SER A 631 34.95 24.47 -3.20
CA SER A 631 35.37 25.16 -4.42
C SER A 631 35.71 26.63 -4.12
N ASN A 632 36.84 27.07 -4.62
CA ASN A 632 37.22 28.48 -4.60
C ASN A 632 36.75 29.26 -5.85
N LYS A 633 36.00 28.61 -6.74
CA LYS A 633 35.52 29.18 -8.00
C LYS A 633 34.09 29.63 -7.88
N ASN A 634 33.78 30.83 -8.35
CA ASN A 634 32.43 31.41 -8.30
C ASN A 634 31.75 31.47 -9.68
N ASP A 635 32.43 31.07 -10.77
CA ASP A 635 31.87 31.11 -12.13
C ASP A 635 31.58 29.68 -12.62
N LEU A 636 30.45 29.16 -12.21
CA LEU A 636 29.94 27.87 -12.70
C LEU A 636 29.07 28.08 -13.93
N LYS A 637 29.46 27.46 -15.05
CA LYS A 637 28.61 27.31 -16.23
C LYS A 637 28.28 25.83 -16.40
N VAL A 638 27.01 25.49 -16.20
CA VAL A 638 26.48 24.15 -16.46
C VAL A 638 25.52 24.25 -17.63
N THR A 639 25.71 23.41 -18.64
CA THR A 639 24.85 23.35 -19.84
C THR A 639 24.38 21.93 -20.10
N ASP A 640 23.34 21.80 -20.92
CA ASP A 640 22.79 20.53 -21.38
C ASP A 640 22.42 19.57 -20.23
N ILE A 641 21.87 20.10 -19.15
CA ILE A 641 21.44 19.32 -18.00
C ILE A 641 20.29 18.40 -18.42
N LYS A 642 20.50 17.08 -18.28
CA LYS A 642 19.48 16.04 -18.50
C LYS A 642 19.40 15.15 -17.27
N ILE A 643 18.23 15.12 -16.65
CA ILE A 643 17.93 14.28 -15.49
C ILE A 643 16.81 13.32 -15.89
N THR A 644 17.12 12.03 -15.91
CA THR A 644 16.15 10.95 -16.22
C THR A 644 16.17 9.89 -15.13
N ASN A 645 15.24 8.95 -15.17
CA ASN A 645 15.18 7.84 -14.19
C ASN A 645 16.37 6.86 -14.29
N LYS A 646 17.26 7.01 -15.28
CA LYS A 646 18.42 6.11 -15.46
C LYS A 646 19.75 6.84 -15.47
N LYS A 647 19.74 8.14 -15.78
CA LYS A 647 20.96 8.86 -16.10
C LYS A 647 20.82 10.34 -15.79
N ILE A 648 21.86 10.92 -15.22
CA ILE A 648 22.08 12.35 -15.10
C ILE A 648 23.30 12.70 -15.96
N SER A 649 23.19 13.73 -16.79
CA SER A 649 24.33 14.20 -17.58
C SER A 649 24.28 15.72 -17.74
N PHE A 650 25.47 16.33 -17.80
CA PHE A 650 25.64 17.76 -18.00
C PHE A 650 27.09 18.10 -18.44
N PHE A 651 27.30 19.30 -18.96
CA PHE A 651 28.60 19.83 -19.15
C PHE A 651 28.96 20.89 -18.09
N THR A 652 30.20 20.89 -17.60
CA THR A 652 30.69 21.84 -16.62
C THR A 652 32.00 22.48 -17.12
N ASN A 653 32.20 23.77 -16.83
CA ASN A 653 33.48 24.45 -17.07
C ASN A 653 34.50 24.28 -15.93
N ASN A 654 34.14 23.52 -14.85
CA ASN A 654 34.96 23.39 -13.65
C ASN A 654 35.22 21.91 -13.28
N PRO A 655 35.85 21.09 -14.18
CA PRO A 655 36.27 19.74 -13.77
C PRO A 655 37.30 19.85 -12.61
N GLY A 656 37.27 18.86 -11.73
CA GLY A 656 38.06 18.81 -10.48
C GLY A 656 37.43 19.49 -9.27
N GLU A 657 36.36 20.28 -9.45
CA GLU A 657 35.63 20.92 -8.37
C GLU A 657 34.46 20.05 -7.87
N LEU A 658 34.02 20.26 -6.61
CA LEU A 658 32.92 19.54 -6.01
C LEU A 658 31.57 20.14 -6.46
N HIS A 659 30.80 19.37 -7.24
CA HIS A 659 29.46 19.75 -7.72
C HIS A 659 28.40 19.11 -6.86
N LEU A 660 27.47 19.90 -6.30
CA LEU A 660 26.23 19.44 -5.71
C LEU A 660 25.19 19.26 -6.82
N ILE A 661 24.56 18.12 -6.83
CA ILE A 661 23.46 17.77 -7.73
C ILE A 661 22.22 17.58 -6.86
N LYS A 662 21.22 18.44 -6.99
CA LYS A 662 20.01 18.45 -6.16
C LYS A 662 19.04 17.32 -6.58
N VAL A 663 19.56 16.09 -6.58
CA VAL A 663 18.87 14.81 -6.74
C VAL A 663 19.20 13.96 -5.53
N SER A 664 18.21 13.30 -4.97
CA SER A 664 18.36 12.47 -3.76
C SER A 664 19.44 11.40 -3.94
N TYR A 665 20.26 11.24 -2.91
CA TYR A 665 21.31 10.22 -2.93
C TYR A 665 20.73 8.81 -2.83
N PHE A 666 21.33 7.90 -3.59
CA PHE A 666 21.10 6.45 -3.42
C PHE A 666 22.35 5.69 -3.89
N PRO A 667 22.76 4.58 -3.24
CA PRO A 667 24.03 3.93 -3.51
C PRO A 667 24.15 3.28 -4.90
N ASN A 668 23.05 3.14 -5.63
CA ASN A 668 23.03 2.63 -6.99
C ASN A 668 23.45 3.65 -8.07
N TRP A 669 23.63 4.93 -7.70
CA TRP A 669 24.19 5.93 -8.60
C TRP A 669 25.71 5.77 -8.69
N SER A 670 26.28 5.82 -9.89
CA SER A 670 27.71 5.73 -10.15
C SER A 670 28.13 6.76 -11.19
N ILE A 671 29.29 7.41 -10.99
CA ILE A 671 29.88 8.32 -11.96
C ILE A 671 30.92 7.58 -12.81
N SER A 672 30.91 7.80 -14.14
CA SER A 672 31.82 7.12 -15.06
C SER A 672 33.23 7.75 -15.07
N ASN A 673 33.34 9.06 -14.85
CA ASN A 673 34.58 9.83 -14.98
C ASN A 673 34.71 10.89 -13.88
N GLY A 674 34.92 10.41 -12.64
CA GLY A 674 35.05 11.27 -11.48
C GLY A 674 35.09 10.53 -10.18
N LEU A 675 34.97 11.24 -9.06
CA LEU A 675 34.85 10.74 -7.71
C LEU A 675 33.44 10.95 -7.20
N GLY A 676 32.90 10.00 -6.44
CA GLY A 676 31.55 10.03 -5.89
C GLY A 676 30.62 8.99 -6.57
N PRO A 677 29.28 9.16 -6.57
CA PRO A 677 28.57 10.21 -5.83
C PRO A 677 28.74 10.09 -4.31
N PHE A 678 28.92 11.23 -3.66
CA PHE A 678 28.94 11.36 -2.20
C PHE A 678 27.56 11.79 -1.71
N ARG A 679 27.11 11.27 -0.56
CA ARG A 679 25.90 11.78 0.10
C ARG A 679 26.22 13.13 0.73
N THR A 680 25.45 14.16 0.38
CA THR A 680 25.69 15.54 0.80
C THR A 680 24.40 16.16 1.34
N SER A 681 24.52 16.93 2.42
CA SER A 681 23.33 17.56 3.05
C SER A 681 22.53 18.43 2.07
N PRO A 682 21.18 18.44 2.13
CA PRO A 682 20.35 17.75 3.10
C PRO A 682 20.31 16.22 2.93
N SER A 683 20.30 15.68 1.72
CA SER A 683 20.39 14.26 1.35
C SER A 683 20.57 14.07 -0.15
N PHE A 684 21.28 15.01 -0.78
CA PHE A 684 21.57 15.02 -2.22
C PHE A 684 22.89 14.32 -2.56
N MET A 685 23.23 14.33 -3.83
CA MET A 685 24.50 13.82 -4.34
C MET A 685 25.49 14.93 -4.61
N SER A 686 26.78 14.67 -4.34
CA SER A 686 27.84 15.48 -4.91
C SER A 686 28.88 14.63 -5.60
N VAL A 687 29.54 15.20 -6.61
CA VAL A 687 30.56 14.53 -7.43
C VAL A 687 31.74 15.49 -7.71
N ILE A 688 32.94 14.90 -7.92
CA ILE A 688 34.11 15.62 -8.44
C ILE A 688 34.38 15.02 -9.82
N PRO A 689 33.93 15.66 -10.90
CA PRO A 689 34.18 15.17 -12.27
C PRO A 689 35.62 15.42 -12.70
N ASN A 690 36.20 14.48 -13.46
CA ASN A 690 37.54 14.62 -14.02
C ASN A 690 37.54 15.22 -15.44
N GLN A 691 36.37 15.43 -16.04
CA GLN A 691 36.17 15.89 -17.40
C GLN A 691 35.00 16.89 -17.45
N GLU A 692 34.94 17.71 -18.50
CA GLU A 692 33.85 18.66 -18.73
C GLU A 692 32.48 17.98 -18.91
N TYR A 693 32.43 16.86 -19.61
CA TYR A 693 31.18 16.04 -19.73
C TYR A 693 31.08 15.11 -18.56
N VAL A 694 30.01 15.29 -17.81
CA VAL A 694 29.68 14.46 -16.61
C VAL A 694 28.53 13.53 -16.93
N GLU A 695 28.71 12.26 -16.57
CA GLU A 695 27.71 11.22 -16.71
C GLU A 695 27.63 10.39 -15.44
N ILE A 696 26.41 10.29 -14.88
CA ILE A 696 26.10 9.54 -13.68
C ILE A 696 24.94 8.59 -14.02
N ASN A 697 25.15 7.30 -13.79
CA ASN A 697 24.21 6.25 -14.17
C ASN A 697 23.62 5.54 -12.94
N PHE A 698 22.32 5.22 -12.99
CA PHE A 698 21.66 4.39 -11.99
C PHE A 698 21.79 2.93 -12.39
N GLU A 699 22.56 2.15 -11.62
CA GLU A 699 22.88 0.78 -11.95
C GLU A 699 22.47 -0.21 -10.84
N LYS A 700 22.03 -1.40 -11.27
CA LYS A 700 21.79 -2.50 -10.34
C LYS A 700 23.11 -3.11 -9.89
N THR A 701 23.21 -3.40 -8.59
CA THR A 701 24.33 -4.14 -8.02
C THR A 701 24.40 -5.58 -8.56
N THR A 702 25.55 -6.23 -8.44
CA THR A 702 25.74 -7.63 -8.85
C THR A 702 24.76 -8.57 -8.12
N LEU A 703 24.52 -8.33 -6.82
CA LEU A 703 23.57 -9.13 -6.04
C LEU A 703 22.12 -8.95 -6.53
N GLU A 704 21.72 -7.73 -6.88
CA GLU A 704 20.39 -7.47 -7.46
C GLU A 704 20.23 -8.14 -8.82
N LYS A 705 21.26 -8.12 -9.69
CA LYS A 705 21.26 -8.83 -10.97
C LYS A 705 21.14 -10.35 -10.76
N ASN A 706 21.90 -10.92 -9.85
CA ASN A 706 21.86 -12.34 -9.53
C ASN A 706 20.50 -12.77 -8.94
N SER A 707 19.91 -11.96 -8.05
CA SER A 707 18.58 -12.22 -7.48
C SER A 707 17.48 -12.25 -8.53
N PHE A 708 17.61 -11.47 -9.60
CA PHE A 708 16.72 -11.51 -10.75
C PHE A 708 16.75 -12.85 -11.48
N TYR A 709 17.93 -13.33 -11.85
CA TYR A 709 18.06 -14.64 -12.52
C TYR A 709 17.56 -15.78 -11.63
N PHE A 710 17.82 -15.69 -10.32
CA PHE A 710 17.33 -16.67 -9.36
C PHE A 710 15.80 -16.71 -9.27
N SER A 711 15.15 -15.54 -9.27
CA SER A 711 13.68 -15.44 -9.28
C SER A 711 13.06 -15.97 -10.56
N ILE A 712 13.63 -15.68 -11.74
CA ILE A 712 13.15 -16.24 -13.03
C ILE A 712 13.27 -17.76 -13.03
N PHE A 713 14.42 -18.30 -12.62
CA PHE A 713 14.60 -19.75 -12.53
C PHE A 713 13.53 -20.41 -11.66
N SER A 714 13.23 -19.82 -10.49
CA SER A 714 12.19 -20.32 -9.59
C SER A 714 10.78 -20.22 -10.19
N LEU A 715 10.49 -19.14 -10.93
CA LEU A 715 9.21 -18.96 -11.61
C LEU A 715 9.00 -20.09 -12.65
N VAL A 716 10.00 -20.37 -13.48
CA VAL A 716 9.99 -21.45 -14.46
C VAL A 716 9.81 -22.80 -13.78
N LEU A 717 10.57 -23.06 -12.71
CA LEU A 717 10.45 -24.30 -11.94
C LEU A 717 9.05 -24.47 -11.35
N SER A 718 8.47 -23.39 -10.79
CA SER A 718 7.12 -23.39 -10.24
C SER A 718 6.07 -23.70 -11.30
N LEU A 719 6.20 -23.15 -12.51
CA LEU A 719 5.34 -23.43 -13.67
C LEU A 719 5.45 -24.89 -14.11
N ILE A 720 6.64 -25.45 -14.18
CA ILE A 720 6.87 -26.86 -14.51
C ILE A 720 6.17 -27.78 -13.49
N ILE A 721 6.33 -27.49 -12.20
CA ILE A 721 5.68 -28.26 -11.12
C ILE A 721 4.16 -28.16 -11.27
N PHE A 722 3.62 -26.97 -11.56
CA PHE A 722 2.20 -26.76 -11.76
C PHE A 722 1.66 -27.57 -12.96
N ILE A 723 2.32 -27.49 -14.12
CA ILE A 723 1.92 -28.22 -15.33
C ILE A 723 1.95 -29.75 -15.11
N ARG A 724 3.00 -30.26 -14.44
CA ARG A 724 3.10 -31.71 -14.10
C ARG A 724 1.96 -32.14 -13.19
N SER A 725 1.54 -31.29 -12.26
CA SER A 725 0.44 -31.63 -11.34
C SER A 725 -0.92 -31.70 -12.05
N LEU A 726 -1.18 -30.80 -13.01
CA LEU A 726 -2.39 -30.83 -13.82
C LEU A 726 -2.50 -32.12 -14.65
N LYS A 727 -1.37 -32.63 -15.16
CA LYS A 727 -1.33 -33.91 -15.87
C LYS A 727 -1.62 -35.12 -14.96
N ASN A 728 -1.21 -35.06 -13.71
CA ASN A 728 -1.45 -36.15 -12.74
C ASN A 728 -2.91 -36.17 -12.23
N VAL A 729 -3.56 -35.00 -12.14
CA VAL A 729 -5.00 -34.91 -11.75
C VAL A 729 -5.91 -35.50 -12.86
N LYS A 730 -5.50 -35.45 -14.14
CA LYS A 730 -6.25 -36.07 -15.23
C LYS A 730 -6.09 -37.60 -15.31
N LYS A 731 -5.12 -38.19 -14.59
CA LYS A 731 -4.88 -39.66 -14.54
C LYS A 731 -5.52 -40.35 -13.34
N THR A 732 -6.00 -39.59 -12.36
CA THR A 732 -6.80 -40.07 -11.23
C THR A 732 -8.27 -39.65 -11.40
#